data_8e9ffbe9ababcf44d08c75a4a9d5e990
#
_entry.id   8e9ffbe9ababcf44d08c75a4a9d5e990
#
_cell.length_a   1.000
_cell.length_b   1.000
_cell.length_c   1.000
_cell.angle_alpha   90.00
_cell.angle_beta   90.00
_cell.angle_gamma   90.00
#
_symmetry.space_group_name_H-M   'P 1'
#
loop_
_entity.id
_entity.type
_entity.pdbx_description
1 polymer ?
#
loop_
_entity_poly.entity_id
_entity_poly.type
_entity_poly.pdbx_seq_one_letter_code
_entity_poly.pdbx_strand_id
1 'polypeptide(L)'
;LKEHFDMAQMSKTLATINTSVPVEVKISDCVLEDMFNKEALAMVKKFEFKSMISKFDSISTENAFEENFKIMEDFGEVENLLSEIQKLKKVGLFIDLNNDEIRGISITISDDETYYIPVSGFITGEYLKEKLNYIVSNAVEVSVNDIKSNLRFVETETENKLFDAGIAAYLLNPLKSTYEYDDIARDYLEFEVPAYDEIFANYKKDKSVLENIDNISKYASYNSYVLYKSIEPLKEKLENEGMIDLYEKIEAPLTYALYDMEKTGIKVEADSLKEYGDKLAESIKTLEEEIYKEAGHEFKINSPKQLGEILFNEMGLPGGKKTKTGYSTSADVLEKLKPDYPFVEKILSYRQVTKLKSTYADGLAGFIEEDGRIHGKFNQTITATGRISSTDPNLQNIPVRTALGREVRKVFVPKEGCVFVDADYSQIELRILAHMSDDENLINAYKEAKDIHQSTASLVFNVPLDEVTKEQRSNAKAVNFGIVYGISSFGLSQDLSISRKEADKYIKDYFVSYPGVKKYLDDAVESAKEKGYSVTLFGRRRPIPELKSGNFMQKSFGERVAMNAPIQGTAADIMKIAMINVDKALKKQNLKSKIVLQVHDELLVEAYKDEVEQVKQILVDNMKNAADLRVALEVEVEVGNNWNEAH
;
A
#
# COMPACT_ATOMS: atom_id res chain seq x y z
N LEU A 1 43.61 18.43 -5.74
CA LEU A 1 44.38 18.09 -4.53
C LEU A 1 45.23 19.27 -4.04
N LYS A 2 45.92 20.05 -4.91
CA LYS A 2 46.69 21.23 -4.47
C LYS A 2 45.81 22.38 -3.95
N GLU A 3 44.64 22.61 -4.53
CA GLU A 3 43.67 23.66 -4.13
C GLU A 3 42.92 23.32 -2.81
N HIS A 4 42.89 22.05 -2.40
CA HIS A 4 42.19 21.62 -1.20
C HIS A 4 43.12 20.90 -0.20
N PHE A 5 44.40 21.23 -0.22
CA PHE A 5 45.39 20.58 0.66
C PHE A 5 45.08 20.80 2.14
N ASP A 6 44.66 22.00 2.52
CA ASP A 6 44.32 22.35 3.90
C ASP A 6 43.10 21.57 4.40
N MET A 7 42.10 21.37 3.54
CA MET A 7 40.93 20.51 3.85
C MET A 7 41.33 19.04 3.99
N ALA A 8 42.21 18.54 3.15
CA ALA A 8 42.72 17.18 3.26
C ALA A 8 43.53 16.97 4.55
N GLN A 9 44.32 17.99 4.95
CA GLN A 9 45.07 17.96 6.19
C GLN A 9 44.18 18.03 7.42
N MET A 10 43.13 18.85 7.41
CA MET A 10 42.10 18.92 8.43
C MET A 10 41.31 17.58 8.53
N SER A 11 40.92 17.00 7.40
CA SER A 11 40.27 15.68 7.37
C SER A 11 41.17 14.58 7.93
N LYS A 12 42.47 14.61 7.67
CA LYS A 12 43.45 13.70 8.25
C LYS A 12 43.53 13.87 9.75
N THR A 13 43.58 15.10 10.26
CA THR A 13 43.60 15.39 11.71
C THR A 13 42.34 14.91 12.40
N LEU A 14 41.17 15.16 11.81
CA LEU A 14 39.88 14.70 12.34
C LEU A 14 39.71 13.18 12.28
N ALA A 15 40.27 12.51 11.28
CA ALA A 15 40.23 11.06 11.15
C ALA A 15 41.29 10.33 11.98
N THR A 16 42.29 11.05 12.53
CA THR A 16 43.37 10.46 13.34
C THR A 16 42.89 10.32 14.79
N ILE A 17 42.88 9.09 15.30
CA ILE A 17 42.51 8.82 16.69
C ILE A 17 43.57 9.50 17.62
N ASN A 18 43.07 10.39 18.46
CA ASN A 18 43.91 11.00 19.50
C ASN A 18 43.99 10.05 20.72
N THR A 19 45.13 9.44 20.89
CA THR A 19 45.40 8.50 22.00
C THR A 19 45.78 9.21 23.30
N SER A 20 45.90 10.54 23.29
CA SER A 20 46.30 11.36 24.44
C SER A 20 45.13 12.18 25.02
N VAL A 21 43.92 11.82 24.70
CA VAL A 21 42.72 12.48 25.27
C VAL A 21 42.71 12.15 26.78
N PRO A 22 42.62 13.14 27.68
CA PRO A 22 42.49 12.90 29.10
C PRO A 22 41.17 12.28 29.43
N VAL A 23 41.09 10.95 29.51
CA VAL A 23 39.91 10.20 29.92
C VAL A 23 40.09 9.74 31.32
N GLU A 24 39.22 10.11 32.23
CA GLU A 24 39.26 9.71 33.64
C GLU A 24 38.67 8.30 33.89
N VAL A 25 38.35 7.55 32.80
CA VAL A 25 37.76 6.19 32.89
C VAL A 25 38.88 5.16 32.97
N LYS A 26 38.90 4.34 34.02
CA LYS A 26 39.78 3.18 34.13
C LYS A 26 39.16 2.00 33.40
N ILE A 27 40.01 1.17 32.78
CA ILE A 27 39.54 -0.06 32.10
C ILE A 27 38.79 -0.98 33.07
N SER A 28 39.12 -0.95 34.36
CA SER A 28 38.42 -1.68 35.44
C SER A 28 36.95 -1.23 35.62
N ASP A 29 36.61 -0.01 35.19
CA ASP A 29 35.28 0.55 35.37
C ASP A 29 34.40 0.24 34.14
N CYS A 30 35.00 -0.29 33.07
CA CYS A 30 34.32 -0.74 31.87
C CYS A 30 33.86 -2.20 32.05
N VAL A 31 32.96 -2.42 32.98
CA VAL A 31 32.29 -3.72 33.15
C VAL A 31 31.11 -3.79 32.18
N LEU A 32 31.03 -4.89 31.43
CA LEU A 32 29.84 -5.18 30.61
C LEU A 32 28.70 -5.54 31.59
N GLU A 33 27.77 -4.62 31.74
CA GLU A 33 26.49 -4.89 32.37
C GLU A 33 25.54 -5.57 31.38
N ASP A 34 24.41 -6.09 31.87
CA ASP A 34 23.40 -6.67 31.01
C ASP A 34 22.83 -5.60 30.08
N MET A 35 23.13 -5.73 28.78
CA MET A 35 22.67 -4.81 27.75
C MET A 35 21.15 -4.99 27.42
N PHE A 36 20.59 -6.09 27.89
CA PHE A 36 19.17 -6.42 27.61
C PHE A 36 18.29 -6.14 28.83
N ASN A 37 18.38 -4.93 29.38
CA ASN A 37 17.58 -4.46 30.51
C ASN A 37 16.29 -3.76 30.07
N LYS A 38 15.42 -3.36 31.02
CA LYS A 38 14.13 -2.71 30.75
C LYS A 38 14.26 -1.40 29.97
N GLU A 39 15.26 -0.59 30.28
CA GLU A 39 15.52 0.69 29.61
C GLU A 39 15.93 0.47 28.16
N ALA A 40 16.77 -0.52 27.90
CA ALA A 40 17.17 -0.88 26.54
C ALA A 40 15.97 -1.44 25.73
N LEU A 41 15.11 -2.25 26.36
CA LEU A 41 13.89 -2.76 25.73
C LEU A 41 12.94 -1.60 25.34
N ALA A 42 12.73 -0.65 26.24
CA ALA A 42 11.93 0.54 25.96
C ALA A 42 12.48 1.35 24.77
N MET A 43 13.82 1.51 24.68
CA MET A 43 14.46 2.18 23.55
C MET A 43 14.32 1.39 22.24
N VAL A 44 14.47 0.07 22.29
CA VAL A 44 14.27 -0.82 21.12
C VAL A 44 12.82 -0.74 20.61
N LYS A 45 11.84 -0.72 21.50
CA LYS A 45 10.42 -0.50 21.17
C LYS A 45 10.18 0.89 20.59
N LYS A 46 10.71 1.94 21.25
CA LYS A 46 10.61 3.34 20.79
C LYS A 46 11.17 3.55 19.38
N PHE A 47 12.26 2.86 19.01
CA PHE A 47 12.86 2.92 17.69
C PHE A 47 12.34 1.87 16.71
N GLU A 48 11.32 1.12 17.09
CA GLU A 48 10.66 0.07 16.28
C GLU A 48 11.62 -1.02 15.76
N PHE A 49 12.66 -1.37 16.56
CA PHE A 49 13.60 -2.43 16.23
C PHE A 49 13.02 -3.81 16.58
N LYS A 50 11.87 -4.16 16.00
CA LYS A 50 11.10 -5.39 16.32
C LYS A 50 11.95 -6.66 16.30
N SER A 51 12.91 -6.78 15.37
CA SER A 51 13.81 -7.95 15.30
C SER A 51 14.78 -8.09 16.48
N MET A 52 14.94 -7.05 17.29
CA MET A 52 15.79 -7.08 18.50
C MET A 52 15.02 -7.47 19.75
N ILE A 53 13.70 -7.34 19.77
CA ILE A 53 12.86 -7.65 20.95
C ILE A 53 13.08 -9.09 21.42
N SER A 54 13.18 -10.05 20.50
CA SER A 54 13.41 -11.47 20.82
C SER A 54 14.77 -11.79 21.47
N LYS A 55 15.66 -10.79 21.62
CA LYS A 55 16.95 -10.94 22.31
C LYS A 55 16.86 -10.57 23.79
N PHE A 56 15.77 -9.93 24.21
CA PHE A 56 15.50 -9.65 25.61
C PHE A 56 14.82 -10.89 26.20
N ASP A 57 15.52 -11.62 27.07
CA ASP A 57 14.90 -12.71 27.80
C ASP A 57 13.85 -12.11 28.75
N SER A 58 12.61 -12.58 28.62
CA SER A 58 11.41 -12.31 29.42
C SER A 58 11.53 -11.24 30.52
N ILE A 59 11.67 -9.98 30.12
CA ILE A 59 11.42 -8.87 31.03
C ILE A 59 9.90 -8.68 31.04
N SER A 60 9.22 -9.38 31.96
CA SER A 60 7.78 -9.20 32.12
C SER A 60 7.49 -7.79 32.64
N THR A 61 6.94 -6.96 31.81
CA THR A 61 6.15 -5.81 32.27
C THR A 61 4.82 -6.40 32.76
N GLU A 62 4.74 -6.81 34.01
CA GLU A 62 3.47 -7.17 34.63
C GLU A 62 2.66 -5.87 34.80
N ASN A 63 1.57 -5.76 34.08
CA ASN A 63 0.63 -4.66 34.23
C ASN A 63 -0.38 -5.04 35.32
N ALA A 64 -0.71 -4.13 36.20
CA ALA A 64 -1.64 -4.39 37.31
C ALA A 64 -3.04 -4.89 36.82
N PHE A 65 -3.43 -4.52 35.60
CA PHE A 65 -4.69 -4.97 35.02
C PHE A 65 -4.67 -6.45 34.53
N GLU A 66 -3.50 -7.11 34.47
CA GLU A 66 -3.41 -8.53 34.10
C GLU A 66 -4.12 -9.43 35.13
N GLU A 67 -4.22 -8.99 36.39
CA GLU A 67 -4.93 -9.71 37.45
C GLU A 67 -6.44 -9.87 37.09
N ASN A 68 -6.94 -9.06 36.19
CA ASN A 68 -8.32 -9.08 35.71
C ASN A 68 -8.55 -9.98 34.48
N PHE A 69 -7.49 -10.59 33.94
CA PHE A 69 -7.57 -11.53 32.84
C PHE A 69 -7.98 -12.92 33.33
N LYS A 70 -9.11 -13.42 32.86
CA LYS A 70 -9.69 -14.69 33.30
C LYS A 70 -9.97 -15.61 32.12
N ILE A 71 -9.65 -16.88 32.29
CA ILE A 71 -10.11 -17.94 31.37
C ILE A 71 -11.48 -18.39 31.86
N MET A 72 -12.46 -18.44 30.94
CA MET A 72 -13.83 -18.85 31.23
C MET A 72 -14.20 -20.08 30.40
N GLU A 73 -14.29 -21.26 31.06
CA GLU A 73 -14.56 -22.55 30.44
C GLU A 73 -15.94 -23.13 30.82
N ASP A 74 -16.57 -22.57 31.85
CA ASP A 74 -17.90 -23.00 32.23
C ASP A 74 -18.97 -22.47 31.28
N PHE A 75 -19.70 -23.35 30.66
CA PHE A 75 -20.74 -23.01 29.69
C PHE A 75 -21.84 -22.10 30.28
N GLY A 76 -22.23 -22.32 31.54
CA GLY A 76 -23.24 -21.51 32.19
C GLY A 76 -22.77 -20.10 32.50
N GLU A 77 -21.49 -19.92 32.90
CA GLU A 77 -20.89 -18.61 33.12
C GLU A 77 -20.77 -17.85 31.80
N VAL A 78 -20.35 -18.52 30.71
CA VAL A 78 -20.29 -17.91 29.36
C VAL A 78 -21.68 -17.45 28.90
N GLU A 79 -22.72 -18.26 29.05
CA GLU A 79 -24.08 -17.84 28.70
C GLU A 79 -24.55 -16.63 29.52
N ASN A 80 -24.24 -16.59 30.83
CA ASN A 80 -24.57 -15.46 31.68
C ASN A 80 -23.85 -14.20 31.23
N LEU A 81 -22.53 -14.25 30.96
CA LEU A 81 -21.75 -13.13 30.46
C LEU A 81 -22.34 -12.60 29.16
N LEU A 82 -22.57 -13.47 28.18
CA LEU A 82 -23.04 -13.07 26.86
C LEU A 82 -24.48 -12.50 26.91
N SER A 83 -25.34 -12.95 27.84
CA SER A 83 -26.67 -12.37 28.03
C SER A 83 -26.67 -10.92 28.50
N GLU A 84 -25.61 -10.50 29.18
CA GLU A 84 -25.44 -9.12 29.69
C GLU A 84 -24.91 -8.15 28.64
N ILE A 85 -24.37 -8.61 27.52
CA ILE A 85 -23.70 -7.78 26.48
C ILE A 85 -24.60 -6.67 25.93
N GLN A 86 -25.91 -6.94 25.79
CA GLN A 86 -26.87 -5.92 25.32
C GLN A 86 -26.96 -4.68 26.23
N LYS A 87 -26.48 -4.79 27.48
CA LYS A 87 -26.44 -3.67 28.43
C LYS A 87 -25.16 -2.85 28.32
N LEU A 88 -24.17 -3.34 27.56
CA LEU A 88 -22.86 -2.72 27.43
C LEU A 88 -22.86 -1.64 26.36
N LYS A 89 -22.14 -0.55 26.61
CA LYS A 89 -21.98 0.53 25.64
C LYS A 89 -20.89 0.19 24.60
N LYS A 90 -19.82 -0.47 25.03
CA LYS A 90 -18.70 -0.84 24.18
C LYS A 90 -18.09 -2.18 24.63
N VAL A 91 -17.46 -2.85 23.68
CA VAL A 91 -16.79 -4.14 23.89
C VAL A 91 -15.48 -4.14 23.08
N GLY A 92 -14.39 -4.62 23.69
CA GLY A 92 -13.19 -5.01 22.94
C GLY A 92 -13.26 -6.49 22.59
N LEU A 93 -13.10 -6.85 21.35
CA LEU A 93 -13.25 -8.23 20.86
C LEU A 93 -12.01 -8.68 20.08
N PHE A 94 -11.49 -9.84 20.43
CA PHE A 94 -10.44 -10.52 19.68
C PHE A 94 -10.85 -11.97 19.40
N ILE A 95 -10.77 -12.38 18.12
CA ILE A 95 -11.04 -13.77 17.69
C ILE A 95 -9.70 -14.48 17.56
N ASP A 96 -9.49 -15.48 18.39
CA ASP A 96 -8.29 -16.30 18.38
C ASP A 96 -8.46 -17.49 17.43
N LEU A 97 -7.53 -17.64 16.48
CA LEU A 97 -7.62 -18.61 15.40
C LEU A 97 -6.45 -19.60 15.42
N ASN A 98 -6.76 -20.83 15.06
CA ASN A 98 -5.77 -21.85 14.72
C ASN A 98 -6.13 -22.47 13.37
N ASN A 99 -5.25 -22.33 12.36
CA ASN A 99 -5.48 -22.82 10.98
C ASN A 99 -6.87 -22.42 10.43
N ASP A 100 -7.23 -21.14 10.57
CA ASP A 100 -8.50 -20.56 10.12
C ASP A 100 -9.77 -21.03 10.87
N GLU A 101 -9.64 -21.84 11.90
CA GLU A 101 -10.72 -22.22 12.79
C GLU A 101 -10.68 -21.42 14.10
N ILE A 102 -11.83 -21.11 14.68
CA ILE A 102 -11.93 -20.43 15.97
C ILE A 102 -11.41 -21.36 17.06
N ARG A 103 -10.32 -20.96 17.73
CA ARG A 103 -9.77 -21.63 18.91
C ARG A 103 -10.34 -21.05 20.20
N GLY A 104 -10.73 -19.80 20.17
CA GLY A 104 -11.36 -19.10 21.27
C GLY A 104 -11.68 -17.66 20.90
N ILE A 105 -12.31 -16.94 21.82
CA ILE A 105 -12.54 -15.48 21.71
C ILE A 105 -12.12 -14.81 23.01
N SER A 106 -11.62 -13.60 22.91
CA SER A 106 -11.38 -12.74 24.09
C SER A 106 -12.29 -11.53 24.05
N ILE A 107 -12.90 -11.20 25.18
CA ILE A 107 -13.87 -10.12 25.33
C ILE A 107 -13.48 -9.29 26.54
N THR A 108 -13.32 -7.98 26.33
CA THR A 108 -13.19 -6.98 27.41
C THR A 108 -14.45 -6.15 27.47
N ILE A 109 -15.08 -6.09 28.64
CA ILE A 109 -16.37 -5.41 28.87
C ILE A 109 -16.26 -4.23 29.82
N SER A 110 -15.20 -4.17 30.62
CA SER A 110 -14.86 -3.05 31.50
C SER A 110 -13.35 -2.99 31.74
N ASP A 111 -12.88 -2.00 32.48
CA ASP A 111 -11.46 -1.85 32.83
C ASP A 111 -10.94 -3.02 33.68
N ASP A 112 -11.84 -3.70 34.41
CA ASP A 112 -11.53 -4.77 35.36
C ASP A 112 -12.04 -6.15 34.92
N GLU A 113 -12.61 -6.27 33.71
CA GLU A 113 -13.27 -7.51 33.27
C GLU A 113 -12.86 -7.86 31.82
N THR A 114 -11.92 -8.78 31.73
CA THR A 114 -11.44 -9.35 30.46
C THR A 114 -11.50 -10.88 30.55
N TYR A 115 -12.14 -11.51 29.60
CA TYR A 115 -12.38 -12.95 29.58
C TYR A 115 -11.87 -13.56 28.29
N TYR A 116 -11.06 -14.62 28.39
CA TYR A 116 -10.76 -15.50 27.29
C TYR A 116 -11.64 -16.75 27.36
N ILE A 117 -12.38 -17.03 26.32
CA ILE A 117 -13.31 -18.16 26.21
C ILE A 117 -12.75 -19.13 25.17
N PRO A 118 -12.05 -20.19 25.58
CA PRO A 118 -11.50 -21.19 24.66
C PRO A 118 -12.60 -22.13 24.14
N VAL A 119 -12.36 -22.72 22.97
CA VAL A 119 -13.15 -23.89 22.52
C VAL A 119 -12.85 -25.05 23.43
N SER A 120 -13.82 -25.45 24.25
CA SER A 120 -13.73 -26.60 25.16
C SER A 120 -15.10 -27.17 25.49
N GLY A 121 -15.23 -28.50 25.61
CA GLY A 121 -16.46 -29.15 25.98
C GLY A 121 -17.67 -28.77 25.11
N PHE A 122 -18.66 -28.10 25.67
CA PHE A 122 -19.87 -27.63 24.97
C PHE A 122 -19.62 -26.26 24.25
N ILE A 123 -18.55 -25.58 24.55
CA ILE A 123 -18.15 -24.33 23.86
C ILE A 123 -17.41 -24.70 22.56
N THR A 124 -18.16 -24.91 21.49
CA THR A 124 -17.62 -25.27 20.18
C THR A 124 -17.28 -24.00 19.36
N GLY A 125 -16.49 -24.15 18.29
CA GLY A 125 -16.23 -23.04 17.36
C GLY A 125 -17.52 -22.51 16.71
N GLU A 126 -18.46 -23.38 16.36
CA GLU A 126 -19.78 -22.99 15.82
C GLU A 126 -20.62 -22.21 16.85
N TYR A 127 -20.63 -22.67 18.11
CA TYR A 127 -21.26 -21.94 19.19
C TYR A 127 -20.65 -20.53 19.34
N LEU A 128 -19.33 -20.42 19.36
CA LEU A 128 -18.67 -19.11 19.44
C LEU A 128 -18.99 -18.24 18.24
N LYS A 129 -19.07 -18.79 17.03
CA LYS A 129 -19.49 -18.05 15.84
C LYS A 129 -20.92 -17.50 15.96
N GLU A 130 -21.86 -18.28 16.47
CA GLU A 130 -23.22 -17.81 16.77
C GLU A 130 -23.21 -16.67 17.79
N LYS A 131 -22.39 -16.80 18.85
CA LYS A 131 -22.27 -15.78 19.88
C LYS A 131 -21.57 -14.51 19.41
N LEU A 132 -20.61 -14.59 18.50
CA LEU A 132 -20.01 -13.42 17.85
C LEU A 132 -21.08 -12.58 17.12
N ASN A 133 -21.98 -13.23 16.38
CA ASN A 133 -23.11 -12.56 15.72
C ASN A 133 -24.03 -11.89 16.75
N TYR A 134 -24.29 -12.57 17.88
CA TYR A 134 -25.07 -12.00 18.98
C TYR A 134 -24.38 -10.76 19.57
N ILE A 135 -23.07 -10.82 19.84
CA ILE A 135 -22.27 -9.70 20.38
C ILE A 135 -22.37 -8.48 19.46
N VAL A 136 -22.03 -8.67 18.18
CA VAL A 136 -22.02 -7.58 17.20
C VAL A 136 -23.43 -6.98 16.98
N SER A 137 -24.47 -7.80 17.04
CA SER A 137 -25.84 -7.33 16.85
C SER A 137 -26.37 -6.55 18.05
N ASN A 138 -25.95 -6.87 19.27
CA ASN A 138 -26.56 -6.35 20.51
C ASN A 138 -25.70 -5.34 21.26
N ALA A 139 -24.35 -5.37 21.17
CA ALA A 139 -23.51 -4.33 21.73
C ALA A 139 -23.71 -3.01 20.96
N VAL A 140 -23.51 -1.87 21.63
CA VAL A 140 -23.61 -0.54 20.99
C VAL A 140 -22.42 -0.35 20.06
N GLU A 141 -21.21 -0.68 20.51
CA GLU A 141 -19.98 -0.57 19.74
C GLU A 141 -19.03 -1.73 20.06
N VAL A 142 -18.44 -2.34 19.04
CA VAL A 142 -17.46 -3.42 19.17
C VAL A 142 -16.16 -3.01 18.51
N SER A 143 -15.09 -2.91 19.30
CA SER A 143 -13.74 -2.64 18.77
C SER A 143 -13.04 -3.94 18.43
N VAL A 144 -12.49 -3.96 17.22
CA VAL A 144 -11.66 -5.05 16.70
C VAL A 144 -10.40 -4.47 16.05
N ASN A 145 -9.44 -5.33 15.76
CA ASN A 145 -8.35 -5.02 14.82
C ASN A 145 -8.59 -5.81 13.53
N ASP A 146 -8.52 -5.12 12.38
CA ASP A 146 -8.81 -5.69 11.06
C ASP A 146 -10.24 -6.28 10.95
N ILE A 147 -11.24 -5.38 10.80
CA ILE A 147 -12.65 -5.78 10.58
C ILE A 147 -12.75 -6.81 9.45
N LYS A 148 -12.04 -6.63 8.36
CA LYS A 148 -12.13 -7.47 7.18
C LYS A 148 -11.83 -8.95 7.48
N SER A 149 -10.79 -9.23 8.24
CA SER A 149 -10.46 -10.59 8.69
C SER A 149 -11.52 -11.20 9.57
N ASN A 150 -12.25 -10.39 10.35
CA ASN A 150 -13.29 -10.83 11.26
C ASN A 150 -14.63 -11.11 10.55
N LEU A 151 -14.92 -10.46 9.40
CA LEU A 151 -16.19 -10.59 8.69
C LEU A 151 -16.50 -12.02 8.20
N ARG A 152 -15.51 -12.91 8.10
CA ARG A 152 -15.75 -14.33 7.79
C ARG A 152 -16.44 -15.12 8.92
N PHE A 153 -16.40 -14.58 10.14
CA PHE A 153 -17.02 -15.17 11.33
C PHE A 153 -18.25 -14.41 11.81
N VAL A 154 -18.44 -13.19 11.32
CA VAL A 154 -19.50 -12.29 11.78
C VAL A 154 -20.37 -11.87 10.59
N GLU A 155 -21.65 -12.22 10.66
CA GLU A 155 -22.66 -11.74 9.73
C GLU A 155 -23.25 -10.46 10.31
N THR A 156 -22.89 -9.30 9.78
CA THR A 156 -23.45 -8.03 10.19
C THR A 156 -24.04 -7.28 9.01
N GLU A 157 -25.30 -6.86 9.14
CA GLU A 157 -25.96 -5.98 8.18
C GLU A 157 -25.69 -4.50 8.49
N THR A 158 -25.09 -4.20 9.65
CA THR A 158 -24.89 -2.83 10.14
C THR A 158 -23.41 -2.45 10.08
N GLU A 159 -23.04 -1.70 9.04
CA GLU A 159 -21.67 -1.23 8.76
C GLU A 159 -21.05 -0.35 9.87
N ASN A 160 -21.82 0.10 10.87
CA ASN A 160 -21.37 1.13 11.82
C ASN A 160 -21.18 0.65 13.27
N LYS A 161 -21.29 -0.66 13.54
CA LYS A 161 -21.10 -1.19 14.90
C LYS A 161 -19.69 -1.64 15.21
N LEU A 162 -18.90 -1.91 14.18
CA LEU A 162 -17.51 -2.32 14.33
C LEU A 162 -16.60 -1.11 14.22
N PHE A 163 -15.75 -0.93 15.23
CA PHE A 163 -14.67 0.05 15.22
C PHE A 163 -13.34 -0.65 14.98
N ASP A 164 -12.65 -0.29 13.90
CA ASP A 164 -11.32 -0.82 13.56
C ASP A 164 -10.22 0.05 14.16
N ALA A 165 -9.60 -0.43 15.22
CA ALA A 165 -8.52 0.30 15.89
C ALA A 165 -7.26 0.41 15.03
N GLY A 166 -6.97 -0.60 14.19
CA GLY A 166 -5.84 -0.60 13.26
C GLY A 166 -5.99 0.45 12.15
N ILE A 167 -7.17 0.55 11.54
CA ILE A 167 -7.46 1.58 10.53
C ILE A 167 -7.42 2.97 11.16
N ALA A 168 -7.98 3.15 12.37
CA ALA A 168 -7.91 4.43 13.09
C ALA A 168 -6.47 4.86 13.37
N ALA A 169 -5.64 3.95 13.87
CA ALA A 169 -4.22 4.18 14.12
C ALA A 169 -3.43 4.47 12.82
N TYR A 170 -3.74 3.77 11.73
CA TYR A 170 -3.17 4.05 10.41
C TYR A 170 -3.48 5.46 9.92
N LEU A 171 -4.71 5.94 10.04
CA LEU A 171 -5.06 7.30 9.64
C LEU A 171 -4.28 8.35 10.42
N LEU A 172 -4.07 8.13 11.72
CA LEU A 172 -3.29 9.01 12.57
C LEU A 172 -1.79 9.01 12.25
N ASN A 173 -1.23 7.88 11.83
CA ASN A 173 0.16 7.78 11.40
C ASN A 173 0.38 6.72 10.31
N PRO A 174 0.23 7.08 9.01
CA PRO A 174 0.34 6.13 7.90
C PRO A 174 1.79 5.73 7.54
N LEU A 175 2.79 6.16 8.30
CA LEU A 175 4.20 5.85 8.05
C LEU A 175 4.70 4.63 8.83
N LYS A 176 3.87 4.04 9.69
CA LYS A 176 4.21 2.84 10.43
C LYS A 176 4.11 1.59 9.58
N SER A 177 4.87 0.58 9.96
CA SER A 177 4.86 -0.72 9.29
C SER A 177 3.76 -1.66 9.77
N THR A 178 3.27 -1.46 11.00
CA THR A 178 2.24 -2.29 11.64
C THR A 178 1.39 -1.46 12.59
N TYR A 179 0.18 -1.96 12.87
CA TYR A 179 -0.82 -1.37 13.77
C TYR A 179 -1.38 -2.48 14.67
N GLU A 180 -0.47 -3.24 15.29
CA GLU A 180 -0.82 -4.29 16.22
C GLU A 180 -1.22 -3.70 17.58
N TYR A 181 -1.83 -4.52 18.45
CA TYR A 181 -2.31 -4.07 19.74
C TYR A 181 -1.21 -3.42 20.62
N ASP A 182 0.02 -3.92 20.55
CA ASP A 182 1.16 -3.35 21.28
C ASP A 182 1.59 -2.00 20.72
N ASP A 183 1.50 -1.79 19.41
CA ASP A 183 1.72 -0.50 18.77
C ASP A 183 0.65 0.50 19.21
N ILE A 184 -0.62 0.09 19.23
CA ILE A 184 -1.76 0.93 19.64
C ILE A 184 -1.66 1.32 21.11
N ALA A 185 -1.33 0.38 21.99
CA ALA A 185 -1.15 0.64 23.42
C ALA A 185 -0.06 1.68 23.67
N ARG A 186 1.11 1.48 23.09
CA ARG A 186 2.26 2.37 23.24
C ARG A 186 2.01 3.78 22.72
N ASP A 187 1.34 3.89 21.55
CA ASP A 187 1.24 5.17 20.84
C ASP A 187 0.03 6.01 21.27
N TYR A 188 -1.01 5.36 21.80
CA TYR A 188 -2.28 6.02 22.04
C TYR A 188 -2.85 5.84 23.47
N LEU A 189 -2.32 4.90 24.28
CA LEU A 189 -2.91 4.55 25.58
C LEU A 189 -1.98 4.81 26.79
N GLU A 190 -0.77 5.33 26.55
CA GLU A 190 0.20 5.69 27.59
C GLU A 190 0.66 4.50 28.47
N PHE A 191 0.49 3.25 28.02
CA PHE A 191 1.03 2.06 28.66
C PHE A 191 1.62 1.10 27.63
N GLU A 192 2.53 0.23 28.09
CA GLU A 192 3.13 -0.79 27.28
C GLU A 192 2.56 -2.16 27.61
N VAL A 193 2.39 -2.99 26.58
CA VAL A 193 2.03 -4.40 26.71
C VAL A 193 3.06 -5.27 25.98
N PRO A 194 3.25 -6.53 26.39
CA PRO A 194 4.18 -7.41 25.71
C PRO A 194 3.67 -7.71 24.28
N ALA A 195 4.58 -7.59 23.31
CA ALA A 195 4.29 -7.95 21.92
C ALA A 195 4.15 -9.47 21.74
N TYR A 196 3.62 -9.90 20.59
CA TYR A 196 3.45 -11.32 20.25
C TYR A 196 4.77 -12.12 20.46
N ASP A 197 5.90 -11.62 19.94
CA ASP A 197 7.20 -12.28 20.05
C ASP A 197 7.75 -12.32 21.49
N GLU A 198 7.24 -11.50 22.40
CA GLU A 198 7.55 -11.53 23.82
C GLU A 198 6.72 -12.62 24.55
N ILE A 199 5.42 -12.69 24.29
CA ILE A 199 4.53 -13.68 24.91
C ILE A 199 4.89 -15.11 24.45
N PHE A 200 5.12 -15.26 23.14
CA PHE A 200 5.48 -16.54 22.53
C PHE A 200 6.99 -16.68 22.29
N ALA A 201 7.80 -16.23 23.24
CA ALA A 201 9.25 -16.30 23.14
C ALA A 201 9.74 -17.70 22.74
N ASN A 202 10.74 -17.75 21.84
CA ASN A 202 11.31 -19.01 21.32
C ASN A 202 10.38 -19.90 20.46
N TYR A 203 9.17 -19.48 20.07
CA TYR A 203 8.22 -20.29 19.26
C TYR A 203 8.85 -20.83 17.95
N LYS A 204 9.88 -20.19 17.41
CA LYS A 204 10.62 -20.65 16.22
C LYS A 204 11.44 -21.91 16.48
N LYS A 205 11.85 -22.12 17.75
CA LYS A 205 12.62 -23.28 18.20
C LYS A 205 11.73 -24.37 18.81
N ASP A 206 10.71 -23.95 19.54
CA ASP A 206 9.76 -24.82 20.21
C ASP A 206 8.32 -24.35 19.92
N LYS A 207 7.63 -25.06 19.02
CA LYS A 207 6.27 -24.72 18.63
C LYS A 207 5.22 -25.03 19.70
N SER A 208 5.54 -25.86 20.71
CA SER A 208 4.60 -26.15 21.80
C SER A 208 4.23 -24.92 22.62
N VAL A 209 5.07 -23.87 22.58
CA VAL A 209 4.78 -22.56 23.20
C VAL A 209 3.51 -21.93 22.63
N LEU A 210 3.19 -22.19 21.34
CA LEU A 210 1.99 -21.69 20.66
C LEU A 210 0.71 -22.43 21.06
N GLU A 211 0.84 -23.56 21.76
CA GLU A 211 -0.28 -24.38 22.25
C GLU A 211 -0.51 -24.19 23.76
N ASN A 212 0.35 -23.42 24.43
CA ASN A 212 0.21 -23.13 25.85
C ASN A 212 -0.97 -22.18 26.09
N ILE A 213 -1.98 -22.66 26.82
CA ILE A 213 -3.22 -21.94 27.07
C ILE A 213 -3.02 -20.62 27.83
N ASP A 214 -2.03 -20.56 28.73
CA ASP A 214 -1.75 -19.34 29.49
C ASP A 214 -1.19 -18.25 28.57
N ASN A 215 -0.28 -18.61 27.66
CA ASN A 215 0.24 -17.67 26.66
C ASN A 215 -0.84 -17.23 25.70
N ILE A 216 -1.68 -18.16 25.23
CA ILE A 216 -2.78 -17.89 24.30
C ILE A 216 -3.77 -16.94 24.96
N SER A 217 -4.23 -17.25 26.18
CA SER A 217 -5.22 -16.42 26.88
C SER A 217 -4.63 -15.04 27.21
N LYS A 218 -3.36 -14.98 27.60
CA LYS A 218 -2.66 -13.71 27.86
C LYS A 218 -2.58 -12.84 26.60
N TYR A 219 -2.18 -13.41 25.46
CA TYR A 219 -2.12 -12.73 24.19
C TYR A 219 -3.51 -12.23 23.74
N ALA A 220 -4.51 -13.10 23.79
CA ALA A 220 -5.87 -12.77 23.40
C ALA A 220 -6.49 -11.69 24.31
N SER A 221 -6.23 -11.77 25.62
CA SER A 221 -6.72 -10.80 26.60
C SER A 221 -6.08 -9.42 26.43
N TYR A 222 -4.79 -9.35 26.16
CA TYR A 222 -4.15 -8.09 25.81
C TYR A 222 -4.76 -7.44 24.57
N ASN A 223 -5.00 -8.24 23.51
CA ASN A 223 -5.66 -7.72 22.31
C ASN A 223 -7.02 -7.10 22.65
N SER A 224 -7.93 -7.87 23.25
CA SER A 224 -9.27 -7.37 23.55
C SER A 224 -9.27 -6.19 24.53
N TYR A 225 -8.36 -6.17 25.51
CA TYR A 225 -8.22 -5.08 26.47
C TYR A 225 -7.76 -3.78 25.79
N VAL A 226 -6.70 -3.85 24.98
CA VAL A 226 -6.23 -2.69 24.22
C VAL A 226 -7.30 -2.18 23.27
N LEU A 227 -8.00 -3.08 22.57
CA LEU A 227 -9.09 -2.71 21.67
C LEU A 227 -10.22 -1.99 22.41
N TYR A 228 -10.58 -2.46 23.60
CA TYR A 228 -11.57 -1.79 24.46
C TYR A 228 -11.12 -0.40 24.90
N LYS A 229 -9.86 -0.29 25.35
CA LYS A 229 -9.28 0.99 25.84
C LYS A 229 -9.06 2.01 24.74
N SER A 230 -8.82 1.58 23.52
CA SER A 230 -8.40 2.43 22.40
C SER A 230 -9.56 3.21 21.75
N ILE A 231 -10.83 2.79 21.92
CA ILE A 231 -11.97 3.39 21.24
C ILE A 231 -12.01 4.92 21.42
N GLU A 232 -12.13 5.36 22.66
CA GLU A 232 -12.26 6.81 22.96
C GLU A 232 -11.01 7.60 22.56
N PRO A 233 -9.78 7.18 22.96
CA PRO A 233 -8.56 7.93 22.60
C PRO A 233 -8.32 8.05 21.09
N LEU A 234 -8.61 7.00 20.33
CA LEU A 234 -8.46 7.04 18.88
C LEU A 234 -9.51 7.92 18.20
N LYS A 235 -10.78 7.84 18.64
CA LYS A 235 -11.85 8.70 18.14
C LYS A 235 -11.57 10.18 18.44
N GLU A 236 -11.23 10.49 19.69
CA GLU A 236 -10.89 11.87 20.09
C GLU A 236 -9.73 12.43 19.25
N LYS A 237 -8.69 11.65 19.00
CA LYS A 237 -7.60 12.06 18.12
C LYS A 237 -8.05 12.26 16.68
N LEU A 238 -8.86 11.36 16.12
CA LEU A 238 -9.41 11.50 14.78
C LEU A 238 -10.28 12.75 14.64
N GLU A 239 -11.11 13.05 15.64
CA GLU A 239 -11.92 14.28 15.71
C GLU A 239 -11.04 15.54 15.77
N ASN A 240 -10.08 15.58 16.70
CA ASN A 240 -9.16 16.70 16.89
C ASN A 240 -8.30 16.97 15.64
N GLU A 241 -7.99 15.93 14.87
CA GLU A 241 -7.24 16.04 13.63
C GLU A 241 -8.13 16.21 12.38
N GLY A 242 -9.46 16.23 12.53
CA GLY A 242 -10.42 16.41 11.45
C GLY A 242 -10.51 15.21 10.49
N MET A 243 -10.22 14.00 10.97
CA MET A 243 -10.22 12.76 10.19
C MET A 243 -11.34 11.79 10.56
N ILE A 244 -12.22 12.13 11.51
CA ILE A 244 -13.32 11.24 11.91
C ILE A 244 -14.27 10.94 10.74
N ASP A 245 -14.63 11.94 9.95
CA ASP A 245 -15.46 11.76 8.75
C ASP A 245 -14.78 10.86 7.71
N LEU A 246 -13.47 10.97 7.54
CA LEU A 246 -12.69 10.10 6.67
C LEU A 246 -12.75 8.64 7.15
N TYR A 247 -12.64 8.42 8.46
CA TYR A 247 -12.77 7.10 9.06
C TYR A 247 -14.18 6.53 8.87
N GLU A 248 -15.22 7.26 9.31
CA GLU A 248 -16.60 6.75 9.36
C GLU A 248 -17.28 6.63 7.98
N LYS A 249 -16.96 7.56 7.05
CA LYS A 249 -17.64 7.63 5.76
C LYS A 249 -16.87 6.95 4.61
N ILE A 250 -15.55 6.75 4.78
CA ILE A 250 -14.71 6.19 3.71
C ILE A 250 -14.01 4.90 4.17
N GLU A 251 -13.14 4.96 5.19
CA GLU A 251 -12.28 3.80 5.50
C GLU A 251 -13.05 2.62 6.09
N ALA A 252 -13.88 2.85 7.10
CA ALA A 252 -14.64 1.78 7.72
C ALA A 252 -15.66 1.13 6.75
N PRO A 253 -16.48 1.89 5.98
CA PRO A 253 -17.38 1.29 4.99
C PRO A 253 -16.66 0.55 3.85
N LEU A 254 -15.48 1.02 3.43
CA LEU A 254 -14.69 0.37 2.39
C LEU A 254 -14.32 -1.08 2.75
N THR A 255 -14.09 -1.35 4.02
CA THR A 255 -13.71 -2.68 4.49
C THR A 255 -14.69 -3.77 4.04
N TYR A 256 -15.99 -3.48 4.03
CA TYR A 256 -17.02 -4.41 3.58
C TYR A 256 -17.00 -4.66 2.07
N ALA A 257 -16.78 -3.60 1.28
CA ALA A 257 -16.63 -3.74 -0.17
C ALA A 257 -15.37 -4.55 -0.54
N LEU A 258 -14.25 -4.32 0.18
CA LEU A 258 -13.02 -5.09 -0.01
C LEU A 258 -13.19 -6.55 0.41
N TYR A 259 -13.89 -6.82 1.51
CA TYR A 259 -14.19 -8.19 1.93
C TYR A 259 -15.00 -8.95 0.87
N ASP A 260 -16.05 -8.34 0.32
CA ASP A 260 -16.86 -8.95 -0.73
C ASP A 260 -16.06 -9.20 -2.01
N MET A 261 -15.16 -8.28 -2.36
CA MET A 261 -14.26 -8.40 -3.50
C MET A 261 -13.26 -9.55 -3.31
N GLU A 262 -12.60 -9.64 -2.16
CA GLU A 262 -11.69 -10.74 -1.82
C GLU A 262 -12.40 -12.08 -1.79
N LYS A 263 -13.59 -12.15 -1.17
CA LYS A 263 -14.42 -13.36 -1.11
C LYS A 263 -14.90 -13.81 -2.49
N THR A 264 -15.19 -12.85 -3.39
CA THR A 264 -15.59 -13.17 -4.76
C THR A 264 -14.41 -13.67 -5.58
N GLY A 265 -13.24 -13.07 -5.43
CA GLY A 265 -12.05 -13.36 -6.21
C GLY A 265 -12.23 -13.11 -7.71
N ILE A 266 -11.17 -13.33 -8.48
CA ILE A 266 -11.19 -13.22 -9.93
C ILE A 266 -10.83 -14.55 -10.59
N LYS A 267 -11.64 -14.99 -11.58
CA LYS A 267 -11.44 -16.26 -12.25
C LYS A 267 -10.25 -16.23 -13.21
N VAL A 268 -9.45 -17.30 -13.20
CA VAL A 268 -8.29 -17.49 -14.06
C VAL A 268 -8.43 -18.78 -14.86
N GLU A 269 -8.17 -18.70 -16.14
CA GLU A 269 -8.07 -19.88 -17.00
C GLU A 269 -6.68 -20.53 -16.86
N ALA A 270 -6.59 -21.60 -16.03
CA ALA A 270 -5.33 -22.25 -15.69
C ALA A 270 -4.60 -22.81 -16.91
N ASP A 271 -5.33 -23.38 -17.88
CA ASP A 271 -4.73 -23.92 -19.11
C ASP A 271 -4.13 -22.81 -19.98
N SER A 272 -4.85 -21.69 -20.14
CA SER A 272 -4.36 -20.51 -20.87
C SER A 272 -3.15 -19.88 -20.19
N LEU A 273 -3.13 -19.85 -18.84
CA LEU A 273 -1.98 -19.38 -18.07
C LEU A 273 -0.76 -20.28 -18.28
N LYS A 274 -0.97 -21.60 -18.30
CA LYS A 274 0.09 -22.58 -18.58
C LYS A 274 0.64 -22.42 -19.99
N GLU A 275 -0.23 -22.33 -21.02
CA GLU A 275 0.20 -22.09 -22.40
C GLU A 275 1.02 -20.81 -22.55
N TYR A 276 0.61 -19.76 -21.85
CA TYR A 276 1.37 -18.52 -21.81
C TYR A 276 2.75 -18.74 -21.19
N GLY A 277 2.86 -19.48 -20.09
CA GLY A 277 4.11 -19.85 -19.44
C GLY A 277 5.04 -20.66 -20.35
N ASP A 278 4.49 -21.60 -21.12
CA ASP A 278 5.23 -22.42 -22.06
C ASP A 278 5.80 -21.58 -23.23
N LYS A 279 5.02 -20.66 -23.80
CA LYS A 279 5.49 -19.67 -24.81
C LYS A 279 6.62 -18.79 -24.29
N LEU A 280 6.52 -18.33 -23.04
CA LEU A 280 7.59 -17.56 -22.41
C LEU A 280 8.86 -18.40 -22.21
N ALA A 281 8.73 -19.68 -21.82
CA ALA A 281 9.87 -20.58 -21.66
C ALA A 281 10.63 -20.81 -22.97
N GLU A 282 9.92 -20.97 -24.09
CA GLU A 282 10.52 -21.05 -25.41
C GLU A 282 11.27 -19.78 -25.80
N SER A 283 10.65 -18.63 -25.56
CA SER A 283 11.28 -17.31 -25.80
C SER A 283 12.53 -17.08 -24.94
N ILE A 284 12.50 -17.50 -23.67
CA ILE A 284 13.67 -17.44 -22.78
C ILE A 284 14.80 -18.26 -23.33
N LYS A 285 14.52 -19.51 -23.72
CA LYS A 285 15.53 -20.42 -24.28
C LYS A 285 16.18 -19.85 -25.54
N THR A 286 15.39 -19.31 -26.46
CA THR A 286 15.89 -18.69 -27.69
C THR A 286 16.80 -17.49 -27.37
N LEU A 287 16.38 -16.62 -26.45
CA LEU A 287 17.16 -15.46 -26.04
C LEU A 287 18.46 -15.87 -25.32
N GLU A 288 18.44 -16.92 -24.50
CA GLU A 288 19.64 -17.45 -23.84
C GLU A 288 20.68 -17.95 -24.88
N GLU A 289 20.25 -18.76 -25.87
CA GLU A 289 21.10 -19.25 -26.92
C GLU A 289 21.75 -18.10 -27.74
N GLU A 290 20.96 -17.07 -28.05
CA GLU A 290 21.47 -15.90 -28.78
C GLU A 290 22.45 -15.07 -27.92
N ILE A 291 22.15 -14.84 -26.66
CA ILE A 291 23.00 -14.10 -25.74
C ILE A 291 24.33 -14.81 -25.51
N TYR A 292 24.30 -16.13 -25.26
CA TYR A 292 25.52 -16.92 -25.06
C TYR A 292 26.39 -17.00 -26.34
N LYS A 293 25.75 -17.10 -27.50
CA LYS A 293 26.46 -17.06 -28.78
C LYS A 293 27.20 -15.73 -28.99
N GLU A 294 26.59 -14.59 -28.64
CA GLU A 294 27.20 -13.28 -28.78
C GLU A 294 28.25 -13.02 -27.71
N ALA A 295 28.02 -13.48 -26.47
CA ALA A 295 29.00 -13.37 -25.38
C ALA A 295 30.19 -14.33 -25.54
N GLY A 296 30.05 -15.40 -26.36
CA GLY A 296 31.08 -16.39 -26.58
C GLY A 296 31.13 -17.51 -25.52
N HIS A 297 30.38 -17.41 -24.45
CA HIS A 297 30.28 -18.41 -23.39
C HIS A 297 28.99 -18.25 -22.58
N GLU A 298 28.62 -19.26 -21.79
CA GLU A 298 27.48 -19.26 -20.89
C GLU A 298 27.80 -18.48 -19.58
N PHE A 299 26.81 -17.78 -19.08
CA PHE A 299 26.86 -17.07 -17.80
C PHE A 299 25.45 -16.85 -17.21
N LYS A 300 25.35 -16.46 -15.95
CA LYS A 300 24.05 -16.15 -15.34
C LYS A 300 23.58 -14.74 -15.75
N ILE A 301 22.71 -14.65 -16.78
CA ILE A 301 22.25 -13.40 -17.40
C ILE A 301 21.55 -12.50 -16.36
N ASN A 302 20.80 -13.09 -15.43
CA ASN A 302 20.14 -12.35 -14.35
C ASN A 302 21.08 -11.96 -13.18
N SER A 303 22.36 -12.38 -13.21
CA SER A 303 23.34 -11.94 -12.21
C SER A 303 23.92 -10.56 -12.56
N PRO A 304 23.63 -9.49 -11.79
CA PRO A 304 24.16 -8.17 -12.09
C PRO A 304 25.69 -8.15 -12.17
N LYS A 305 26.36 -8.97 -11.33
CA LYS A 305 27.81 -9.06 -11.28
C LYS A 305 28.38 -9.66 -12.55
N GLN A 306 27.85 -10.83 -12.98
CA GLN A 306 28.35 -11.51 -14.18
C GLN A 306 28.02 -10.72 -15.45
N LEU A 307 26.80 -10.21 -15.56
CA LEU A 307 26.42 -9.39 -16.70
C LEU A 307 27.24 -8.11 -16.78
N GLY A 308 27.53 -7.46 -15.65
CA GLY A 308 28.37 -6.27 -15.62
C GLY A 308 29.81 -6.52 -16.07
N GLU A 309 30.37 -7.71 -15.74
CA GLU A 309 31.69 -8.16 -16.23
C GLU A 309 31.69 -8.33 -17.75
N ILE A 310 30.69 -9.04 -18.29
CA ILE A 310 30.52 -9.24 -19.74
C ILE A 310 30.41 -7.89 -20.47
N LEU A 311 29.47 -7.05 -20.06
CA LEU A 311 29.19 -5.79 -20.78
C LEU A 311 30.36 -4.82 -20.76
N PHE A 312 30.96 -4.59 -19.58
CA PHE A 312 31.87 -3.46 -19.38
C PHE A 312 33.35 -3.86 -19.42
N ASN A 313 33.72 -5.10 -19.09
CA ASN A 313 35.10 -5.57 -19.14
C ASN A 313 35.39 -6.40 -20.39
N GLU A 314 34.56 -7.39 -20.73
CA GLU A 314 34.83 -8.27 -21.87
C GLU A 314 34.44 -7.62 -23.19
N MET A 315 33.22 -7.05 -23.30
CA MET A 315 32.73 -6.41 -24.51
C MET A 315 33.12 -4.91 -24.59
N GLY A 316 33.61 -4.32 -23.50
CA GLY A 316 34.14 -2.95 -23.47
C GLY A 316 33.10 -1.84 -23.70
N LEU A 317 31.81 -2.06 -23.37
CA LEU A 317 30.78 -1.06 -23.54
C LEU A 317 31.06 0.19 -22.67
N PRO A 318 30.72 1.40 -23.17
CA PRO A 318 30.93 2.64 -22.40
C PRO A 318 29.93 2.81 -21.26
N GLY A 319 30.20 3.70 -20.32
CA GLY A 319 29.23 4.17 -19.32
C GLY A 319 29.03 3.25 -18.11
N GLY A 320 29.88 2.27 -17.90
CA GLY A 320 29.82 1.37 -16.73
C GLY A 320 29.92 2.11 -15.41
N LYS A 321 28.82 2.32 -14.70
CA LYS A 321 28.79 2.90 -13.36
C LYS A 321 29.19 1.88 -12.31
N LYS A 322 30.35 2.04 -11.68
CA LYS A 322 30.81 1.16 -10.60
C LYS A 322 30.00 1.37 -9.32
N THR A 323 29.58 0.29 -8.71
CA THR A 323 28.96 0.21 -7.39
C THR A 323 29.91 -0.51 -6.42
N LYS A 324 29.53 -0.64 -5.14
CA LYS A 324 30.33 -1.37 -4.15
C LYS A 324 30.51 -2.87 -4.51
N THR A 325 29.61 -3.44 -5.31
CA THR A 325 29.57 -4.88 -5.65
C THR A 325 29.87 -5.19 -7.12
N GLY A 326 30.25 -4.19 -7.92
CA GLY A 326 30.53 -4.34 -9.35
C GLY A 326 29.90 -3.24 -10.20
N TYR A 327 29.68 -3.50 -11.47
CA TYR A 327 29.01 -2.55 -12.37
C TYR A 327 27.48 -2.58 -12.18
N SER A 328 26.86 -1.42 -12.29
CA SER A 328 25.39 -1.34 -12.32
C SER A 328 24.86 -1.86 -13.67
N THR A 329 23.95 -2.80 -13.62
CA THR A 329 23.18 -3.30 -14.76
C THR A 329 21.68 -3.05 -14.58
N SER A 330 21.31 -1.94 -13.91
CA SER A 330 19.93 -1.50 -13.78
C SER A 330 19.30 -1.19 -15.14
N ALA A 331 17.98 -1.29 -15.23
CA ALA A 331 17.26 -0.99 -16.46
C ALA A 331 17.64 0.37 -17.05
N ASP A 332 17.76 1.42 -16.23
CA ASP A 332 18.13 2.78 -16.65
C ASP A 332 19.52 2.85 -17.30
N VAL A 333 20.46 2.00 -16.87
CA VAL A 333 21.81 1.92 -17.46
C VAL A 333 21.75 1.19 -18.79
N LEU A 334 21.00 0.09 -18.85
CA LEU A 334 20.89 -0.74 -20.06
C LEU A 334 20.05 -0.04 -21.14
N GLU A 335 18.96 0.63 -20.80
CA GLU A 335 18.15 1.38 -21.77
C GLU A 335 18.94 2.49 -22.47
N LYS A 336 19.91 3.12 -21.81
CA LYS A 336 20.81 4.11 -22.43
C LYS A 336 21.77 3.51 -23.43
N LEU A 337 22.12 2.24 -23.27
CA LEU A 337 23.02 1.52 -24.18
C LEU A 337 22.29 0.85 -25.33
N LYS A 338 21.01 0.57 -25.17
CA LYS A 338 20.17 -0.15 -26.11
C LYS A 338 20.22 0.41 -27.55
N PRO A 339 20.16 1.74 -27.80
CA PRO A 339 20.16 2.27 -29.17
C PRO A 339 21.43 1.91 -29.96
N ASP A 340 22.57 1.81 -29.28
CA ASP A 340 23.88 1.60 -29.92
C ASP A 340 24.34 0.12 -29.87
N TYR A 341 23.73 -0.70 -29.00
CA TYR A 341 24.17 -2.07 -28.72
C TYR A 341 23.01 -3.07 -28.76
N PRO A 342 22.75 -3.75 -29.89
CA PRO A 342 21.66 -4.75 -30.01
C PRO A 342 21.74 -5.89 -28.99
N PHE A 343 22.93 -6.25 -28.53
CA PHE A 343 23.12 -7.21 -27.45
C PHE A 343 22.41 -6.82 -26.16
N VAL A 344 22.43 -5.52 -25.83
CA VAL A 344 21.77 -4.99 -24.63
C VAL A 344 20.23 -5.09 -24.75
N GLU A 345 19.70 -4.93 -25.95
CA GLU A 345 18.26 -5.13 -26.19
C GLU A 345 17.83 -6.57 -25.91
N LYS A 346 18.64 -7.56 -26.30
CA LYS A 346 18.38 -8.97 -25.98
C LYS A 346 18.41 -9.24 -24.48
N ILE A 347 19.35 -8.64 -23.74
CA ILE A 347 19.42 -8.73 -22.29
C ILE A 347 18.16 -8.15 -21.64
N LEU A 348 17.71 -6.96 -22.07
CA LEU A 348 16.48 -6.35 -21.58
C LEU A 348 15.25 -7.22 -21.86
N SER A 349 15.14 -7.75 -23.08
CA SER A 349 14.08 -8.66 -23.49
C SER A 349 14.09 -9.94 -22.66
N TYR A 350 15.26 -10.56 -22.47
CA TYR A 350 15.41 -11.74 -21.62
C TYR A 350 14.93 -11.48 -20.18
N ARG A 351 15.36 -10.39 -19.57
CA ARG A 351 14.94 -10.01 -18.22
C ARG A 351 13.44 -9.76 -18.13
N GLN A 352 12.86 -9.12 -19.13
CA GLN A 352 11.42 -8.88 -19.20
C GLN A 352 10.65 -10.21 -19.28
N VAL A 353 11.01 -11.09 -20.21
CA VAL A 353 10.32 -12.37 -20.39
C VAL A 353 10.49 -13.28 -19.17
N THR A 354 11.70 -13.33 -18.60
CA THR A 354 11.96 -14.10 -17.37
C THR A 354 11.11 -13.58 -16.18
N LYS A 355 10.99 -12.26 -16.04
CA LYS A 355 10.14 -11.66 -15.00
C LYS A 355 8.66 -11.99 -15.23
N LEU A 356 8.18 -11.88 -16.47
CA LEU A 356 6.81 -12.23 -16.81
C LEU A 356 6.51 -13.71 -16.48
N LYS A 357 7.44 -14.62 -16.84
CA LYS A 357 7.28 -16.03 -16.53
C LYS A 357 7.27 -16.29 -15.02
N SER A 358 8.31 -15.87 -14.30
CA SER A 358 8.45 -16.20 -12.88
C SER A 358 7.38 -15.53 -12.00
N THR A 359 7.01 -14.28 -12.30
CA THR A 359 6.09 -13.51 -11.43
C THR A 359 4.63 -13.76 -11.78
N TYR A 360 4.31 -13.85 -13.08
CA TYR A 360 2.92 -13.93 -13.51
C TYR A 360 2.52 -15.32 -14.00
N ALA A 361 3.29 -15.99 -14.87
CA ALA A 361 2.88 -17.31 -15.32
C ALA A 361 3.00 -18.37 -14.20
N ASP A 362 4.20 -18.50 -13.63
CA ASP A 362 4.45 -19.49 -12.56
C ASP A 362 3.92 -19.02 -11.21
N GLY A 363 4.07 -17.71 -10.91
CA GLY A 363 3.67 -17.13 -9.64
C GLY A 363 2.16 -17.13 -9.40
N LEU A 364 1.35 -16.75 -10.39
CA LEU A 364 -0.12 -16.72 -10.26
C LEU A 364 -0.72 -18.13 -10.14
N ALA A 365 -0.12 -19.12 -10.79
CA ALA A 365 -0.62 -20.50 -10.76
C ALA A 365 -0.75 -21.05 -9.32
N GLY A 366 0.16 -20.64 -8.42
CA GLY A 366 0.12 -21.05 -7.02
C GLY A 366 -0.98 -20.42 -6.17
N PHE A 367 -1.69 -19.42 -6.70
CA PHE A 367 -2.78 -18.73 -6.00
C PHE A 367 -4.17 -19.10 -6.55
N ILE A 368 -4.24 -19.96 -7.56
CA ILE A 368 -5.54 -20.41 -8.08
C ILE A 368 -6.09 -21.45 -7.11
N GLU A 369 -7.24 -21.14 -6.51
CA GLU A 369 -7.94 -22.03 -5.58
C GLU A 369 -8.81 -23.06 -6.29
N GLU A 370 -9.47 -23.97 -5.55
CA GLU A 370 -10.27 -25.08 -6.10
C GLU A 370 -11.44 -24.61 -6.98
N ASP A 371 -11.98 -23.42 -6.73
CA ASP A 371 -13.03 -22.80 -7.53
C ASP A 371 -12.55 -22.17 -8.84
N GLY A 372 -11.24 -22.23 -9.11
CA GLY A 372 -10.59 -21.65 -10.29
C GLY A 372 -10.40 -20.13 -10.20
N ARG A 373 -10.44 -19.55 -8.99
CA ARG A 373 -10.28 -18.13 -8.76
C ARG A 373 -9.00 -17.82 -7.97
N ILE A 374 -8.58 -16.57 -8.05
CA ILE A 374 -7.57 -15.99 -7.19
C ILE A 374 -8.27 -15.04 -6.21
N HIS A 375 -8.14 -15.31 -4.93
CA HIS A 375 -8.66 -14.52 -3.82
C HIS A 375 -7.53 -13.65 -3.24
N GLY A 376 -7.11 -12.64 -4.02
CA GLY A 376 -6.05 -11.71 -3.60
C GLY A 376 -6.49 -10.84 -2.43
N LYS A 377 -5.51 -10.34 -1.66
CA LYS A 377 -5.74 -9.45 -0.53
C LYS A 377 -5.58 -7.99 -0.93
N PHE A 378 -6.48 -7.13 -0.45
CA PHE A 378 -6.47 -5.69 -0.68
C PHE A 378 -6.34 -4.94 0.64
N ASN A 379 -5.18 -4.35 0.88
CA ASN A 379 -4.82 -3.76 2.16
C ASN A 379 -5.05 -2.24 2.18
N GLN A 380 -5.71 -1.75 3.22
CA GLN A 380 -5.99 -0.32 3.43
C GLN A 380 -4.87 0.41 4.16
N THR A 381 -4.04 -0.29 4.93
CA THR A 381 -3.12 0.27 5.93
C THR A 381 -1.65 0.23 5.54
N ILE A 382 -1.32 -0.04 4.25
CA ILE A 382 0.06 -0.22 3.79
C ILE A 382 0.65 1.07 3.19
N THR A 383 -0.14 1.79 2.38
CA THR A 383 0.40 2.94 1.63
C THR A 383 0.25 4.23 2.41
N ALA A 384 1.27 5.09 2.38
CA ALA A 384 1.20 6.39 3.05
C ALA A 384 0.28 7.41 2.33
N THR A 385 -0.21 7.09 1.13
CA THR A 385 -1.07 7.97 0.31
C THR A 385 -2.55 7.67 0.42
N GLY A 386 -2.93 6.59 1.11
CA GLY A 386 -4.31 6.11 1.15
C GLY A 386 -4.69 5.18 -0.01
N ARG A 387 -3.81 4.96 -1.00
CA ARG A 387 -4.07 3.96 -2.04
C ARG A 387 -4.20 2.57 -1.42
N ILE A 388 -5.10 1.74 -1.98
CA ILE A 388 -5.19 0.33 -1.65
C ILE A 388 -3.96 -0.37 -2.25
N SER A 389 -3.37 -1.31 -1.52
CA SER A 389 -2.32 -2.19 -2.06
C SER A 389 -2.84 -3.61 -2.19
N SER A 390 -2.38 -4.33 -3.23
CA SER A 390 -2.75 -5.74 -3.46
C SER A 390 -1.57 -6.65 -3.13
N THR A 391 -1.87 -7.74 -2.41
CA THR A 391 -0.90 -8.81 -2.06
C THR A 391 -1.54 -10.18 -2.22
N ASP A 392 -0.76 -11.21 -2.27
CA ASP A 392 -1.15 -12.62 -2.30
C ASP A 392 -2.15 -12.99 -3.43
N PRO A 393 -1.87 -12.65 -4.71
CA PRO A 393 -0.74 -11.97 -5.31
C PRO A 393 -1.00 -10.46 -5.51
N ASN A 394 0.04 -9.70 -5.92
CA ASN A 394 -0.15 -8.31 -6.33
C ASN A 394 -0.74 -8.22 -7.73
N LEU A 395 -2.07 -8.12 -7.83
CA LEU A 395 -2.82 -8.01 -9.08
C LEU A 395 -2.73 -6.61 -9.72
N GLN A 396 -2.40 -5.57 -8.94
CA GLN A 396 -2.29 -4.19 -9.42
C GLN A 396 -1.04 -3.92 -10.28
N ASN A 397 -0.07 -4.84 -10.26
CA ASN A 397 1.19 -4.71 -11.01
C ASN A 397 1.23 -5.53 -12.31
N ILE A 398 0.12 -6.11 -12.74
CA ILE A 398 0.05 -6.86 -14.00
C ILE A 398 0.26 -5.91 -15.17
N PRO A 399 1.29 -6.14 -16.04
CA PRO A 399 1.67 -5.18 -17.06
C PRO A 399 0.59 -4.98 -18.12
N VAL A 400 0.39 -3.71 -18.55
CA VAL A 400 -0.57 -3.33 -19.59
C VAL A 400 0.12 -2.74 -20.84
N ARG A 401 1.33 -2.18 -20.66
CA ARG A 401 2.00 -1.40 -21.71
C ARG A 401 2.61 -2.25 -22.84
N THR A 402 3.06 -3.45 -22.53
CA THR A 402 3.73 -4.33 -23.50
C THR A 402 2.78 -5.38 -24.06
N ALA A 403 2.99 -5.82 -25.29
CA ALA A 403 2.18 -6.87 -25.91
C ALA A 403 2.18 -8.17 -25.07
N LEU A 404 3.37 -8.60 -24.63
CA LEU A 404 3.51 -9.78 -23.76
C LEU A 404 2.81 -9.60 -22.41
N GLY A 405 2.86 -8.39 -21.83
CA GLY A 405 2.15 -8.08 -20.58
C GLY A 405 0.64 -8.16 -20.73
N ARG A 406 0.09 -7.67 -21.83
CA ARG A 406 -1.35 -7.77 -22.11
C ARG A 406 -1.84 -9.21 -22.25
N GLU A 407 -1.01 -10.14 -22.72
CA GLU A 407 -1.36 -11.57 -22.78
C GLU A 407 -1.68 -12.14 -21.38
N VAL A 408 -1.03 -11.64 -20.31
CA VAL A 408 -1.37 -12.03 -18.92
C VAL A 408 -2.80 -11.64 -18.58
N ARG A 409 -3.27 -10.45 -19.00
CA ARG A 409 -4.64 -10.01 -18.72
C ARG A 409 -5.71 -10.87 -19.41
N LYS A 410 -5.38 -11.55 -20.51
CA LYS A 410 -6.32 -12.42 -21.23
C LYS A 410 -6.67 -13.69 -20.46
N VAL A 411 -5.81 -14.16 -19.55
CA VAL A 411 -6.09 -15.35 -18.74
C VAL A 411 -7.12 -15.11 -17.64
N PHE A 412 -7.37 -13.85 -17.30
CA PHE A 412 -8.44 -13.46 -16.38
C PHE A 412 -9.75 -13.36 -17.15
N VAL A 413 -10.68 -14.24 -16.83
CA VAL A 413 -11.95 -14.39 -17.53
C VAL A 413 -13.13 -14.31 -16.54
N PRO A 414 -14.30 -13.81 -16.95
CA PRO A 414 -15.49 -13.89 -16.11
C PRO A 414 -16.00 -15.33 -16.03
N LYS A 415 -16.81 -15.64 -15.04
CA LYS A 415 -17.49 -16.94 -14.97
C LYS A 415 -18.49 -17.08 -16.14
N GLU A 416 -18.92 -18.32 -16.38
CA GLU A 416 -19.92 -18.62 -17.42
C GLU A 416 -21.21 -17.79 -17.21
N GLY A 417 -21.75 -17.22 -18.31
CA GLY A 417 -22.92 -16.36 -18.25
C GLY A 417 -22.63 -14.90 -17.90
N CYS A 418 -21.37 -14.55 -17.63
CA CYS A 418 -20.94 -13.18 -17.32
C CYS A 418 -20.01 -12.60 -18.40
N VAL A 419 -19.75 -11.31 -18.27
CA VAL A 419 -18.71 -10.54 -18.95
C VAL A 419 -18.01 -9.65 -17.93
N PHE A 420 -16.83 -9.15 -18.25
CA PHE A 420 -16.24 -8.06 -17.49
C PHE A 420 -16.77 -6.72 -17.98
N VAL A 421 -17.08 -5.86 -17.04
CA VAL A 421 -17.34 -4.43 -17.25
C VAL A 421 -16.28 -3.68 -16.48
N ASP A 422 -15.42 -2.98 -17.19
CA ASP A 422 -14.35 -2.17 -16.64
C ASP A 422 -14.72 -0.70 -16.71
N ALA A 423 -14.43 0.04 -15.66
CA ALA A 423 -14.66 1.46 -15.58
C ALA A 423 -13.41 2.16 -15.04
N ASP A 424 -12.83 3.05 -15.86
CA ASP A 424 -11.60 3.78 -15.54
C ASP A 424 -11.83 5.29 -15.52
N TYR A 425 -11.21 5.97 -14.53
CA TYR A 425 -11.24 7.43 -14.47
C TYR A 425 -10.33 8.06 -15.53
N SER A 426 -10.91 8.90 -16.37
CA SER A 426 -10.12 9.67 -17.32
C SER A 426 -9.37 10.81 -16.62
N GLN A 427 -8.05 10.63 -16.44
CA GLN A 427 -7.11 11.65 -15.95
C GLN A 427 -7.46 12.26 -14.58
N ILE A 428 -7.88 11.43 -13.63
CA ILE A 428 -8.37 11.87 -12.31
C ILE A 428 -7.41 12.83 -11.60
N GLU A 429 -6.10 12.55 -11.59
CA GLU A 429 -5.11 13.37 -10.87
C GLU A 429 -4.99 14.78 -11.46
N LEU A 430 -5.12 14.95 -12.79
CA LEU A 430 -5.10 16.26 -13.44
C LEU A 430 -6.40 17.04 -13.20
N ARG A 431 -7.53 16.35 -13.11
CA ARG A 431 -8.83 16.96 -12.75
C ARG A 431 -8.85 17.45 -11.31
N ILE A 432 -8.24 16.67 -10.41
CA ILE A 432 -8.02 17.05 -9.01
C ILE A 432 -7.07 18.25 -8.93
N LEU A 433 -5.98 18.25 -9.69
CA LEU A 433 -5.07 19.40 -9.76
C LEU A 433 -5.80 20.66 -10.24
N ALA A 434 -6.63 20.57 -11.27
CA ALA A 434 -7.45 21.68 -11.75
C ALA A 434 -8.37 22.24 -10.65
N HIS A 435 -9.03 21.34 -9.90
CA HIS A 435 -9.89 21.72 -8.78
C HIS A 435 -9.11 22.40 -7.64
N MET A 436 -8.01 21.79 -7.19
CA MET A 436 -7.25 22.25 -6.04
C MET A 436 -6.44 23.52 -6.32
N SER A 437 -5.96 23.69 -7.55
CA SER A 437 -5.18 24.88 -7.96
C SER A 437 -6.05 26.09 -8.28
N ASP A 438 -7.34 25.88 -8.52
CA ASP A 438 -8.28 26.90 -9.02
C ASP A 438 -7.77 27.64 -10.26
N ASP A 439 -6.98 26.94 -11.10
CA ASP A 439 -6.42 27.51 -12.32
C ASP A 439 -7.48 27.61 -13.40
N GLU A 440 -7.87 28.83 -13.76
CA GLU A 440 -8.95 29.08 -14.73
C GLU A 440 -8.64 28.49 -16.11
N ASN A 441 -7.39 28.53 -16.56
CA ASN A 441 -7.00 28.01 -17.88
C ASN A 441 -7.15 26.48 -17.90
N LEU A 442 -6.70 25.80 -16.82
CA LEU A 442 -6.80 24.35 -16.69
C LEU A 442 -8.28 23.91 -16.55
N ILE A 443 -9.06 24.61 -15.75
CA ILE A 443 -10.49 24.35 -15.57
C ILE A 443 -11.25 24.54 -16.89
N ASN A 444 -10.99 25.62 -17.63
CA ASN A 444 -11.65 25.91 -18.88
C ASN A 444 -11.29 24.90 -19.98
N ALA A 445 -10.04 24.43 -20.02
CA ALA A 445 -9.63 23.38 -20.95
C ALA A 445 -10.47 22.10 -20.78
N TYR A 446 -10.80 21.72 -19.54
CA TYR A 446 -11.68 20.59 -19.26
C TYR A 446 -13.15 20.89 -19.56
N LYS A 447 -13.66 22.09 -19.22
CA LYS A 447 -15.06 22.45 -19.49
C LYS A 447 -15.38 22.52 -20.98
N GLU A 448 -14.41 22.88 -21.80
CA GLU A 448 -14.53 22.92 -23.25
C GLU A 448 -14.36 21.56 -23.93
N ALA A 449 -14.26 20.47 -23.14
CA ALA A 449 -14.04 19.08 -23.59
C ALA A 449 -12.84 18.92 -24.54
N LYS A 450 -11.79 19.72 -24.34
CA LYS A 450 -10.55 19.65 -25.10
C LYS A 450 -9.65 18.54 -24.57
N ASP A 451 -8.87 17.96 -25.46
CA ASP A 451 -7.76 17.09 -25.06
C ASP A 451 -6.73 17.92 -24.27
N ILE A 452 -6.64 17.67 -22.97
CA ILE A 452 -5.78 18.45 -22.06
C ILE A 452 -4.31 18.40 -22.48
N HIS A 453 -3.84 17.27 -23.00
CA HIS A 453 -2.45 17.16 -23.45
C HIS A 453 -2.20 17.94 -24.73
N GLN A 454 -3.17 17.99 -25.63
CA GLN A 454 -3.12 18.81 -26.83
C GLN A 454 -3.21 20.29 -26.48
N SER A 455 -4.09 20.66 -25.54
CA SER A 455 -4.22 22.04 -25.04
C SER A 455 -2.94 22.51 -24.37
N THR A 456 -2.34 21.68 -23.51
CA THR A 456 -1.05 21.98 -22.89
C THR A 456 0.05 22.10 -23.95
N ALA A 457 0.08 21.21 -24.94
CA ALA A 457 1.06 21.31 -26.04
C ALA A 457 0.94 22.62 -26.81
N SER A 458 -0.28 23.02 -27.17
CA SER A 458 -0.56 24.30 -27.85
C SER A 458 0.01 25.49 -27.05
N LEU A 459 -0.19 25.50 -25.74
CA LEU A 459 0.29 26.57 -24.86
C LEU A 459 1.81 26.53 -24.65
N VAL A 460 2.38 25.37 -24.32
CA VAL A 460 3.81 25.20 -24.00
C VAL A 460 4.69 25.38 -25.23
N PHE A 461 4.25 24.91 -26.41
CA PHE A 461 5.00 25.04 -27.65
C PHE A 461 4.61 26.28 -28.48
N ASN A 462 3.59 27.04 -28.02
CA ASN A 462 3.06 28.22 -28.68
C ASN A 462 2.69 27.96 -30.15
N VAL A 463 1.90 26.90 -30.37
CA VAL A 463 1.38 26.49 -31.70
C VAL A 463 -0.15 26.44 -31.63
N PRO A 464 -0.86 26.72 -32.76
CA PRO A 464 -2.31 26.52 -32.81
C PRO A 464 -2.71 25.10 -32.42
N LEU A 465 -3.90 24.95 -31.79
CA LEU A 465 -4.37 23.67 -31.27
C LEU A 465 -4.45 22.56 -32.35
N ASP A 466 -4.86 22.93 -33.54
CA ASP A 466 -5.00 22.06 -34.71
C ASP A 466 -3.68 21.73 -35.39
N GLU A 467 -2.62 22.47 -35.09
CA GLU A 467 -1.26 22.23 -35.60
C GLU A 467 -0.37 21.43 -34.63
N VAL A 468 -0.89 21.07 -33.45
CA VAL A 468 -0.14 20.27 -32.47
C VAL A 468 0.19 18.90 -33.03
N THR A 469 1.48 18.56 -33.08
CA THR A 469 1.93 17.26 -33.56
C THR A 469 1.73 16.16 -32.50
N LYS A 470 1.72 14.89 -32.92
CA LYS A 470 1.64 13.74 -32.00
C LYS A 470 2.78 13.72 -31.00
N GLU A 471 3.98 14.13 -31.42
CA GLU A 471 5.16 14.21 -30.55
C GLU A 471 4.99 15.32 -29.51
N GLN A 472 4.59 16.52 -29.92
CA GLN A 472 4.32 17.62 -28.98
C GLN A 472 3.24 17.25 -27.96
N ARG A 473 2.16 16.59 -28.39
CA ARG A 473 1.13 16.08 -27.50
C ARG A 473 1.69 15.04 -26.51
N SER A 474 2.56 14.13 -26.96
CA SER A 474 3.21 13.14 -26.12
C SER A 474 4.14 13.80 -25.10
N ASN A 475 4.92 14.81 -25.53
CA ASN A 475 5.80 15.56 -24.64
C ASN A 475 4.99 16.35 -23.60
N ALA A 476 3.89 16.99 -24.01
CA ALA A 476 2.98 17.66 -23.08
C ALA A 476 2.33 16.71 -22.09
N LYS A 477 2.01 15.47 -22.50
CA LYS A 477 1.54 14.42 -21.58
C LYS A 477 2.59 14.13 -20.50
N ALA A 478 3.86 13.97 -20.87
CA ALA A 478 4.93 13.75 -19.89
C ALA A 478 5.14 14.97 -18.97
N VAL A 479 4.99 16.21 -19.50
CA VAL A 479 5.05 17.42 -18.68
C VAL A 479 3.87 17.46 -17.69
N ASN A 480 2.64 17.25 -18.14
CA ASN A 480 1.44 17.25 -17.29
C ASN A 480 1.58 16.28 -16.09
N PHE A 481 1.93 15.03 -16.37
CA PHE A 481 2.14 14.05 -15.30
C PHE A 481 3.37 14.38 -14.46
N GLY A 482 4.47 14.81 -15.11
CA GLY A 482 5.69 15.21 -14.41
C GLY A 482 5.42 16.31 -13.38
N ILE A 483 4.62 17.32 -13.70
CA ILE A 483 4.26 18.42 -12.79
C ILE A 483 3.50 17.91 -11.58
N VAL A 484 2.51 17.01 -11.78
CA VAL A 484 1.77 16.37 -10.67
C VAL A 484 2.71 15.64 -9.71
N TYR A 485 3.76 15.01 -10.24
CA TYR A 485 4.76 14.28 -9.44
C TYR A 485 5.94 15.14 -8.97
N GLY A 486 5.93 16.45 -9.22
CA GLY A 486 7.00 17.37 -8.82
C GLY A 486 8.32 17.11 -9.56
N ILE A 487 8.25 16.81 -10.86
CA ILE A 487 9.42 16.46 -11.67
C ILE A 487 10.41 17.63 -11.75
N SER A 488 11.70 17.32 -11.67
CA SER A 488 12.76 18.29 -11.93
C SER A 488 13.08 18.40 -13.43
N SER A 489 13.72 19.52 -13.84
CA SER A 489 14.21 19.66 -15.22
C SER A 489 15.18 18.54 -15.62
N PHE A 490 15.92 17.97 -14.66
CA PHE A 490 16.75 16.80 -14.90
C PHE A 490 15.91 15.54 -15.16
N GLY A 491 14.89 15.26 -14.35
CA GLY A 491 14.00 14.12 -14.56
C GLY A 491 13.30 14.21 -15.91
N LEU A 492 12.67 15.34 -16.20
CA LEU A 492 11.97 15.56 -17.48
C LEU A 492 12.92 15.45 -18.70
N SER A 493 14.17 15.92 -18.58
CA SER A 493 15.16 15.78 -19.66
C SER A 493 15.51 14.32 -19.96
N GLN A 494 15.51 13.45 -18.92
CA GLN A 494 15.72 12.01 -19.11
C GLN A 494 14.50 11.33 -19.75
N ASP A 495 13.30 11.67 -19.27
CA ASP A 495 12.04 11.05 -19.75
C ASP A 495 11.78 11.39 -21.23
N LEU A 496 12.08 12.60 -21.66
CA LEU A 496 11.86 13.07 -23.03
C LEU A 496 13.11 12.95 -23.94
N SER A 497 14.26 12.51 -23.40
CA SER A 497 15.53 12.46 -24.14
C SER A 497 15.92 13.83 -24.76
N ILE A 498 15.63 14.94 -24.07
CA ILE A 498 15.96 16.31 -24.46
C ILE A 498 17.03 16.92 -23.56
N SER A 499 17.56 18.10 -23.94
CA SER A 499 18.48 18.81 -23.07
C SER A 499 17.81 19.32 -21.80
N ARG A 500 18.56 19.40 -20.68
CA ARG A 500 18.08 19.96 -19.42
C ARG A 500 17.56 21.40 -19.58
N LYS A 501 18.14 22.16 -20.50
CA LYS A 501 17.69 23.54 -20.78
C LYS A 501 16.33 23.58 -21.44
N GLU A 502 16.04 22.66 -22.35
CA GLU A 502 14.71 22.53 -22.98
C GLU A 502 13.68 22.05 -21.97
N ALA A 503 14.01 21.04 -21.14
CA ALA A 503 13.13 20.58 -20.08
C ALA A 503 12.79 21.71 -19.07
N ASP A 504 13.78 22.52 -18.69
CA ASP A 504 13.57 23.69 -17.83
C ASP A 504 12.67 24.74 -18.50
N LYS A 505 12.82 24.95 -19.81
CA LYS A 505 11.94 25.82 -20.58
C LYS A 505 10.50 25.28 -20.58
N TYR A 506 10.30 24.00 -20.84
CA TYR A 506 8.94 23.39 -20.86
C TYR A 506 8.24 23.54 -19.51
N ILE A 507 8.94 23.31 -18.39
CA ILE A 507 8.40 23.49 -17.05
C ILE A 507 8.02 24.97 -16.80
N LYS A 508 8.88 25.91 -17.22
CA LYS A 508 8.60 27.34 -17.08
C LYS A 508 7.40 27.79 -17.92
N ASP A 509 7.36 27.37 -19.18
CA ASP A 509 6.27 27.73 -20.10
C ASP A 509 4.93 27.12 -19.61
N TYR A 510 4.97 25.90 -19.02
CA TYR A 510 3.81 25.30 -18.36
C TYR A 510 3.30 26.18 -17.21
N PHE A 511 4.17 26.64 -16.33
CA PHE A 511 3.77 27.49 -15.19
C PHE A 511 3.35 28.91 -15.59
N VAL A 512 3.84 29.41 -16.71
CA VAL A 512 3.33 30.65 -17.33
C VAL A 512 1.89 30.44 -17.84
N SER A 513 1.62 29.29 -18.43
CA SER A 513 0.31 28.93 -18.96
C SER A 513 -0.71 28.60 -17.87
N TYR A 514 -0.24 28.02 -16.75
CA TYR A 514 -1.05 27.60 -15.59
C TYR A 514 -0.52 28.20 -14.27
N PRO A 515 -0.66 29.51 -14.07
CA PRO A 515 -0.09 30.21 -12.90
C PRO A 515 -0.75 29.79 -11.59
N GLY A 516 -2.02 29.39 -11.61
CA GLY A 516 -2.72 28.84 -10.44
C GLY A 516 -2.12 27.54 -9.97
N VAL A 517 -1.72 26.67 -10.91
CA VAL A 517 -1.02 25.41 -10.58
C VAL A 517 0.31 25.70 -9.88
N LYS A 518 1.11 26.66 -10.41
CA LYS A 518 2.38 27.04 -9.79
C LYS A 518 2.17 27.50 -8.35
N LYS A 519 1.22 28.41 -8.15
CA LYS A 519 0.90 28.94 -6.83
C LYS A 519 0.47 27.83 -5.88
N TYR A 520 -0.42 26.95 -6.31
CA TYR A 520 -0.90 25.84 -5.49
C TYR A 520 0.23 24.93 -5.02
N LEU A 521 1.14 24.55 -5.92
CA LEU A 521 2.27 23.68 -5.59
C LEU A 521 3.25 24.34 -4.61
N ASP A 522 3.53 25.64 -4.79
CA ASP A 522 4.36 26.40 -3.86
C ASP A 522 3.69 26.50 -2.47
N ASP A 523 2.40 26.84 -2.42
CA ASP A 523 1.61 26.94 -1.19
C ASP A 523 1.53 25.59 -0.47
N ALA A 524 1.40 24.47 -1.21
CA ALA A 524 1.39 23.12 -0.65
C ALA A 524 2.72 22.77 0.05
N VAL A 525 3.85 23.13 -0.56
CA VAL A 525 5.17 22.93 0.04
C VAL A 525 5.35 23.78 1.30
N GLU A 526 4.99 25.06 1.27
CA GLU A 526 5.13 25.94 2.42
C GLU A 526 4.20 25.52 3.57
N SER A 527 2.94 25.17 3.27
CA SER A 527 2.01 24.63 4.27
C SER A 527 2.53 23.33 4.90
N ALA A 528 3.13 22.44 4.09
CA ALA A 528 3.69 21.21 4.62
C ALA A 528 4.95 21.43 5.47
N LYS A 529 5.77 22.44 5.15
CA LYS A 529 6.91 22.85 6.00
C LYS A 529 6.45 23.38 7.36
N GLU A 530 5.38 24.15 7.37
CA GLU A 530 4.80 24.71 8.59
C GLU A 530 4.14 23.62 9.47
N LYS A 531 3.25 22.82 8.87
CA LYS A 531 2.43 21.83 9.58
C LYS A 531 3.15 20.50 9.85
N GLY A 532 4.15 20.16 9.04
CA GLY A 532 4.84 18.85 9.07
C GLY A 532 4.12 17.75 8.30
N TYR A 533 2.99 18.04 7.65
CA TYR A 533 2.21 17.08 6.87
C TYR A 533 1.47 17.76 5.71
N SER A 534 1.08 16.97 4.71
CA SER A 534 0.14 17.35 3.65
C SER A 534 -1.25 16.78 3.91
N VAL A 535 -2.29 17.38 3.30
CA VAL A 535 -3.71 17.01 3.52
C VAL A 535 -4.42 16.85 2.19
N THR A 536 -5.27 15.80 2.06
CA THR A 536 -6.17 15.60 0.91
C THR A 536 -7.44 16.44 1.04
N LEU A 537 -8.26 16.47 -0.02
CA LEU A 537 -9.58 17.12 -0.01
C LEU A 537 -10.51 16.56 1.08
N PHE A 538 -10.33 15.29 1.45
CA PHE A 538 -11.15 14.60 2.45
C PHE A 538 -10.51 14.55 3.84
N GLY A 539 -9.44 15.31 4.07
CA GLY A 539 -8.82 15.46 5.37
C GLY A 539 -7.73 14.43 5.70
N ARG A 540 -7.43 13.48 4.80
CA ARG A 540 -6.34 12.51 5.01
C ARG A 540 -5.02 13.23 5.16
N ARG A 541 -4.29 12.95 6.23
CA ARG A 541 -2.97 13.54 6.51
C ARG A 541 -1.86 12.58 6.13
N ARG A 542 -0.81 13.14 5.55
CA ARG A 542 0.46 12.44 5.31
C ARG A 542 1.60 13.21 5.95
N PRO A 543 2.19 12.74 7.06
CA PRO A 543 3.38 13.33 7.66
C PRO A 543 4.57 13.32 6.69
N ILE A 544 5.41 14.36 6.71
CA ILE A 544 6.56 14.51 5.82
C ILE A 544 7.79 14.91 6.66
N PRO A 545 8.37 13.98 7.43
CA PRO A 545 9.52 14.25 8.28
C PRO A 545 10.76 14.67 7.48
N GLU A 546 10.85 14.30 6.21
CA GLU A 546 11.96 14.63 5.30
C GLU A 546 12.12 16.14 5.10
N LEU A 547 11.07 16.95 5.23
CA LEU A 547 11.13 18.40 5.13
C LEU A 547 12.03 19.05 6.19
N LYS A 548 12.20 18.38 7.35
CA LYS A 548 13.06 18.82 8.45
C LYS A 548 14.50 18.32 8.33
N SER A 549 14.80 17.49 7.32
CA SER A 549 16.16 16.93 7.13
C SER A 549 17.17 18.00 6.72
N GLY A 550 18.37 17.94 7.30
CA GLY A 550 19.52 18.72 6.84
C GLY A 550 20.12 18.21 5.51
N ASN A 551 19.69 17.01 5.03
CA ASN A 551 20.16 16.45 3.77
C ASN A 551 19.33 17.02 2.60
N PHE A 552 19.97 17.68 1.65
CA PHE A 552 19.31 18.28 0.49
C PHE A 552 18.47 17.27 -0.33
N MET A 553 18.96 16.05 -0.53
CA MET A 553 18.25 15.04 -1.29
C MET A 553 16.95 14.61 -0.60
N GLN A 554 16.99 14.39 0.73
CA GLN A 554 15.83 14.06 1.52
C GLN A 554 14.82 15.21 1.56
N LYS A 555 15.31 16.44 1.79
CA LYS A 555 14.45 17.62 1.79
C LYS A 555 13.76 17.82 0.44
N SER A 556 14.48 17.70 -0.67
CA SER A 556 13.91 17.78 -2.03
C SER A 556 12.91 16.64 -2.30
N PHE A 557 13.12 15.46 -1.76
CA PHE A 557 12.14 14.40 -1.80
C PHE A 557 10.88 14.77 -1.01
N GLY A 558 11.01 15.30 0.21
CA GLY A 558 9.89 15.79 1.01
C GLY A 558 9.07 16.89 0.31
N GLU A 559 9.71 17.80 -0.40
CA GLU A 559 9.03 18.83 -1.20
C GLU A 559 8.19 18.21 -2.33
N ARG A 560 8.71 17.21 -3.05
CA ARG A 560 7.92 16.48 -4.04
C ARG A 560 6.74 15.72 -3.44
N VAL A 561 6.95 15.10 -2.26
CA VAL A 561 5.85 14.44 -1.52
C VAL A 561 4.78 15.47 -1.15
N ALA A 562 5.15 16.67 -0.69
CA ALA A 562 4.20 17.71 -0.33
C ALA A 562 3.33 18.19 -1.52
N MET A 563 3.90 18.23 -2.73
CA MET A 563 3.16 18.57 -3.95
C MET A 563 2.21 17.44 -4.39
N ASN A 564 2.71 16.20 -4.40
CA ASN A 564 2.00 15.06 -4.97
C ASN A 564 0.97 14.43 -4.03
N ALA A 565 1.28 14.28 -2.74
CA ALA A 565 0.44 13.52 -1.82
C ALA A 565 -1.01 14.04 -1.68
N PRO A 566 -1.29 15.35 -1.68
CA PRO A 566 -2.67 15.84 -1.68
C PRO A 566 -3.47 15.39 -2.91
N ILE A 567 -2.84 15.39 -4.08
CA ILE A 567 -3.49 15.03 -5.36
C ILE A 567 -3.72 13.52 -5.41
N GLN A 568 -2.66 12.73 -5.21
CA GLN A 568 -2.71 11.28 -5.26
C GLN A 568 -3.61 10.69 -4.16
N GLY A 569 -3.53 11.26 -2.95
CA GLY A 569 -4.39 10.82 -1.84
C GLY A 569 -5.85 11.18 -2.07
N THR A 570 -6.16 12.35 -2.65
CA THR A 570 -7.54 12.71 -3.02
C THR A 570 -8.07 11.76 -4.10
N ALA A 571 -7.27 11.37 -5.09
CA ALA A 571 -7.66 10.38 -6.09
C ALA A 571 -7.98 9.02 -5.44
N ALA A 572 -7.16 8.59 -4.48
CA ALA A 572 -7.41 7.37 -3.71
C ALA A 572 -8.70 7.45 -2.88
N ASP A 573 -8.97 8.58 -2.23
CA ASP A 573 -10.20 8.79 -1.46
C ASP A 573 -11.45 8.77 -2.37
N ILE A 574 -11.39 9.42 -3.54
CA ILE A 574 -12.47 9.39 -4.55
C ILE A 574 -12.74 7.96 -5.03
N MET A 575 -11.68 7.20 -5.34
CA MET A 575 -11.83 5.80 -5.75
C MET A 575 -12.48 4.95 -4.66
N LYS A 576 -12.12 5.15 -3.40
CA LYS A 576 -12.74 4.45 -2.26
C LYS A 576 -14.22 4.77 -2.12
N ILE A 577 -14.59 6.05 -2.25
CA ILE A 577 -16.00 6.48 -2.25
C ILE A 577 -16.75 5.84 -3.42
N ALA A 578 -16.16 5.81 -4.62
CA ALA A 578 -16.75 5.17 -5.79
C ALA A 578 -16.99 3.67 -5.55
N MET A 579 -16.00 2.95 -5.00
CA MET A 579 -16.14 1.53 -4.66
C MET A 579 -17.29 1.26 -3.69
N ILE A 580 -17.37 2.04 -2.62
CA ILE A 580 -18.45 1.94 -1.61
C ILE A 580 -19.81 2.17 -2.26
N ASN A 581 -19.92 3.22 -3.09
CA ASN A 581 -21.17 3.58 -3.72
C ASN A 581 -21.61 2.54 -4.77
N VAL A 582 -20.67 2.01 -5.56
CA VAL A 582 -20.95 0.95 -6.55
C VAL A 582 -21.38 -0.33 -5.83
N ASP A 583 -20.66 -0.78 -4.81
CA ASP A 583 -21.04 -1.97 -4.04
C ASP A 583 -22.43 -1.84 -3.42
N LYS A 584 -22.72 -0.70 -2.77
CA LYS A 584 -24.04 -0.41 -2.21
C LYS A 584 -25.14 -0.37 -3.27
N ALA A 585 -24.86 0.20 -4.45
CA ALA A 585 -25.83 0.29 -5.54
C ALA A 585 -26.14 -1.10 -6.14
N LEU A 586 -25.14 -1.96 -6.32
CA LEU A 586 -25.33 -3.33 -6.77
C LEU A 586 -26.19 -4.14 -5.77
N LYS A 587 -25.89 -4.05 -4.48
CA LYS A 587 -26.66 -4.70 -3.40
C LYS A 587 -28.10 -4.17 -3.32
N LYS A 588 -28.29 -2.86 -3.37
CA LYS A 588 -29.61 -2.21 -3.27
C LYS A 588 -30.54 -2.60 -4.42
N GLN A 589 -30.00 -2.82 -5.61
CA GLN A 589 -30.75 -3.26 -6.78
C GLN A 589 -30.86 -4.80 -6.87
N ASN A 590 -30.35 -5.53 -5.87
CA ASN A 590 -30.32 -6.99 -5.81
C ASN A 590 -29.65 -7.64 -7.05
N LEU A 591 -28.64 -6.99 -7.60
CA LEU A 591 -27.87 -7.52 -8.72
C LEU A 591 -26.90 -8.63 -8.24
N LYS A 592 -26.70 -9.62 -9.11
CA LYS A 592 -25.78 -10.74 -8.86
C LYS A 592 -24.34 -10.38 -9.24
N SER A 593 -24.17 -9.34 -10.03
CA SER A 593 -22.87 -8.80 -10.47
C SER A 593 -22.05 -8.31 -9.28
N LYS A 594 -20.71 -8.48 -9.32
CA LYS A 594 -19.80 -8.18 -8.22
C LYS A 594 -18.56 -7.44 -8.68
N ILE A 595 -18.05 -6.53 -7.86
CA ILE A 595 -16.70 -5.98 -8.03
C ILE A 595 -15.72 -7.14 -7.78
N VAL A 596 -14.77 -7.34 -8.68
CA VAL A 596 -13.76 -8.40 -8.57
C VAL A 596 -12.34 -7.89 -8.47
N LEU A 597 -12.10 -6.65 -8.89
CA LEU A 597 -10.76 -6.07 -8.87
C LEU A 597 -10.82 -4.54 -8.84
N GLN A 598 -9.86 -3.94 -8.15
CA GLN A 598 -9.54 -2.52 -8.19
C GLN A 598 -8.06 -2.35 -8.54
N VAL A 599 -7.76 -1.59 -9.59
CA VAL A 599 -6.39 -1.30 -10.04
C VAL A 599 -6.24 0.19 -10.29
N HIS A 600 -5.43 0.88 -9.47
CA HIS A 600 -5.18 2.32 -9.57
C HIS A 600 -6.47 3.17 -9.57
N ASP A 601 -6.95 3.58 -10.73
CA ASP A 601 -8.16 4.36 -11.01
C ASP A 601 -9.26 3.58 -11.75
N GLU A 602 -9.12 2.26 -11.84
CA GLU A 602 -9.95 1.28 -12.54
C GLU A 602 -10.78 0.42 -11.55
N LEU A 603 -12.04 0.15 -11.88
CA LEU A 603 -12.91 -0.83 -11.22
C LEU A 603 -13.39 -1.88 -12.23
N LEU A 604 -13.09 -3.14 -11.95
CA LEU A 604 -13.52 -4.29 -12.75
C LEU A 604 -14.67 -5.02 -12.07
N VAL A 605 -15.81 -5.13 -12.78
CA VAL A 605 -17.01 -5.83 -12.33
C VAL A 605 -17.24 -7.08 -13.18
N GLU A 606 -17.41 -8.23 -12.53
CA GLU A 606 -17.94 -9.43 -13.17
C GLU A 606 -19.45 -9.31 -13.25
N ALA A 607 -19.98 -8.96 -14.43
CA ALA A 607 -21.38 -8.66 -14.67
C ALA A 607 -22.10 -9.81 -15.36
N TYR A 608 -23.28 -10.18 -14.88
CA TYR A 608 -24.17 -11.08 -15.60
C TYR A 608 -24.65 -10.40 -16.89
N LYS A 609 -24.75 -11.19 -17.98
CA LYS A 609 -25.07 -10.65 -19.32
C LYS A 609 -26.39 -9.88 -19.39
N ASP A 610 -27.36 -10.24 -18.58
CA ASP A 610 -28.66 -9.57 -18.44
C ASP A 610 -28.60 -8.31 -17.54
N GLU A 611 -27.53 -8.12 -16.79
CA GLU A 611 -27.33 -6.98 -15.89
C GLU A 611 -26.35 -5.93 -16.45
N VAL A 612 -25.71 -6.16 -17.60
CA VAL A 612 -24.60 -5.34 -18.12
C VAL A 612 -24.94 -3.86 -18.22
N GLU A 613 -26.09 -3.51 -18.81
CA GLU A 613 -26.45 -2.10 -18.99
C GLU A 613 -26.74 -1.41 -17.64
N GLN A 614 -27.31 -2.14 -16.66
CA GLN A 614 -27.52 -1.61 -15.31
C GLN A 614 -26.17 -1.40 -14.60
N VAL A 615 -25.24 -2.37 -14.72
CA VAL A 615 -23.89 -2.29 -14.13
C VAL A 615 -23.12 -1.10 -14.73
N LYS A 616 -23.15 -0.90 -16.05
CA LYS A 616 -22.53 0.28 -16.68
C LYS A 616 -23.09 1.58 -16.12
N GLN A 617 -24.41 1.69 -16.01
CA GLN A 617 -25.05 2.90 -15.48
C GLN A 617 -24.65 3.14 -14.01
N ILE A 618 -24.62 2.07 -13.18
CA ILE A 618 -24.18 2.14 -11.78
C ILE A 618 -22.74 2.62 -11.70
N LEU A 619 -21.83 2.06 -12.50
CA LEU A 619 -20.42 2.47 -12.52
C LEU A 619 -20.29 3.95 -12.90
N VAL A 620 -20.87 4.36 -14.03
CA VAL A 620 -20.82 5.75 -14.50
C VAL A 620 -21.35 6.72 -13.45
N ASP A 621 -22.56 6.47 -12.93
CA ASP A 621 -23.22 7.39 -12.01
C ASP A 621 -22.45 7.49 -10.68
N ASN A 622 -22.02 6.39 -10.11
CA ASN A 622 -21.38 6.39 -8.79
C ASN A 622 -19.91 6.83 -8.84
N MET A 623 -19.20 6.55 -9.93
CA MET A 623 -17.82 7.03 -10.10
C MET A 623 -17.82 8.53 -10.45
N LYS A 624 -18.64 9.00 -11.38
CA LYS A 624 -18.71 10.44 -11.72
C LYS A 624 -19.16 11.32 -10.55
N ASN A 625 -20.02 10.80 -9.68
CA ASN A 625 -20.56 11.54 -8.55
C ASN A 625 -19.85 11.23 -7.22
N ALA A 626 -18.68 10.57 -7.24
CA ALA A 626 -17.92 10.27 -6.04
C ALA A 626 -17.34 11.51 -5.34
N ALA A 627 -17.16 12.60 -6.07
CA ALA A 627 -16.78 13.90 -5.54
C ALA A 627 -17.34 15.05 -6.35
N ASP A 628 -17.64 16.17 -5.68
CA ASP A 628 -18.04 17.43 -6.32
C ASP A 628 -16.80 18.30 -6.58
N LEU A 629 -16.30 18.25 -7.82
CA LEU A 629 -15.14 19.00 -8.25
C LEU A 629 -15.55 20.12 -9.21
N ARG A 630 -14.73 21.18 -9.33
CA ARG A 630 -14.90 22.25 -10.33
C ARG A 630 -14.81 21.76 -11.77
N VAL A 631 -14.22 20.60 -11.95
CA VAL A 631 -14.09 19.86 -13.22
C VAL A 631 -14.75 18.52 -13.03
N ALA A 632 -15.75 18.20 -13.84
CA ALA A 632 -16.47 16.94 -13.74
C ALA A 632 -15.51 15.75 -13.87
N LEU A 633 -15.74 14.72 -13.05
CA LEU A 633 -15.08 13.43 -13.21
C LEU A 633 -15.63 12.73 -14.45
N GLU A 634 -14.76 12.20 -15.29
CA GLU A 634 -15.13 11.43 -16.48
C GLU A 634 -14.68 9.98 -16.30
N VAL A 635 -15.50 9.07 -16.77
CA VAL A 635 -15.33 7.63 -16.65
C VAL A 635 -15.52 6.99 -18.01
N GLU A 636 -14.54 6.22 -18.44
CA GLU A 636 -14.63 5.37 -19.64
C GLU A 636 -15.08 3.99 -19.19
N VAL A 637 -16.01 3.36 -19.95
CA VAL A 637 -16.55 2.04 -19.59
C VAL A 637 -16.48 1.13 -20.80
N GLU A 638 -15.77 0.04 -20.64
CA GLU A 638 -15.59 -1.00 -21.67
C GLU A 638 -16.14 -2.35 -21.19
N VAL A 639 -16.40 -3.26 -22.15
CA VAL A 639 -16.92 -4.59 -21.87
C VAL A 639 -16.12 -5.63 -22.61
N GLY A 640 -15.72 -6.70 -21.93
CA GLY A 640 -14.92 -7.75 -22.56
C GLY A 640 -15.19 -9.14 -22.02
N ASN A 641 -14.75 -10.15 -22.76
CA ASN A 641 -14.79 -11.55 -22.33
C ASN A 641 -13.53 -11.97 -21.56
N ASN A 642 -12.59 -11.08 -21.41
CA ASN A 642 -11.42 -11.18 -20.55
C ASN A 642 -11.00 -9.77 -20.14
N TRP A 643 -10.10 -9.66 -19.17
CA TRP A 643 -9.68 -8.37 -18.66
C TRP A 643 -8.97 -7.50 -19.70
N ASN A 644 -8.22 -8.09 -20.64
CA ASN A 644 -7.57 -7.31 -21.71
C ASN A 644 -8.56 -6.71 -22.72
N GLU A 645 -9.71 -7.35 -22.96
CA GLU A 645 -10.75 -6.84 -23.84
C GLU A 645 -11.59 -5.74 -23.20
N ALA A 646 -11.71 -5.82 -21.85
CA ALA A 646 -12.48 -4.87 -21.08
C ALA A 646 -11.72 -3.59 -20.73
N HIS A 647 -10.39 -3.49 -21.06
CA HIS A 647 -9.53 -2.36 -20.67
C HIS A 647 -9.00 -1.58 -21.86
#